data_4578963b21ff0c365c643301bfd9bbe6
#
_entry.id   4578963b21ff0c365c643301bfd9bbe6
#
_cell.length_a   1.000
_cell.length_b   1.000
_cell.length_c   1.000
_cell.angle_alpha   90.00
_cell.angle_beta   90.00
_cell.angle_gamma   90.00
#
_symmetry.space_group_name_H-M   'P 1'
#
loop_
_entity.id
_entity.type
_entity.pdbx_description
1 polymer ?
#
loop_
_entity_poly.entity_id
_entity_poly.type
_entity_poly.pdbx_seq_one_letter_code
_entity_poly.pdbx_strand_id
1 'polypeptide(L)'
;MDNPQIELARQIIETTDTHLFLTGRAGTGKTTFLRRLRTESPKRMVVLAPTGIAAINAGGVTIHSFFQLSFAPYIPGTKVPTSYAMTKQKIALIKSIDLLVIDEISMVRADLLDAVDYALRKHRRNSKPFGGVQLLLIGDLQQLAPVVKDEEWSMLKQHYPTPYFFSSIALCNTNYVTVELEKVYRQSDGHFLALLNEVREGNVSQQTLDALNQRYLPNFVPQKSDGYIQLVTHNWQAQQVNSHEMDKLPGQTYTYKAVIKGKFSEMSYPTDEVLSLKLGAQVMFVKNDSNKHYYNGMIGEIVDISDQSFTVRPNNDPDKLVKVQPEAWENTRYAIDEETKEIKEVVEGTFSQYPVKLAWAITIHKSQGLTFERVMIDAHASFAHGQTYVALSRCKTLEGIVLTSTIPSSAIIADKYIDQFNAHMRAQHVDEEKLSAMRNAYSLSLISDLFNFEKERILLAALTRILQEYLYKIYGETAQSYEQHLKQFNAQVFNVSIVFHAQYQQLLALTNGNINDAQLQERIRKGAAYFADKLYDLRNLVQALHLDIDNASIAFQLDTTQKDLIKQLRVHSQLLENAAEEGFDTKAYLRKRARILLEAEDKQKSKAGDKKSKAAEAKSNAKVKQHTAADEGKYTIPSEVKNAMLYYRLQSWRREKASAIAKPAYTVLSTKSLMAIANYMPMTEADLKRIPHFGQKSFEKYGLEILQLIAQYKEDKETGKISQAEEDAQPHVQNASLPNESTYDTTLRLFREGKTPAEIAEVRDLTQGTIMSHLSRFVENGDVPFEAVVPEAHFERIKKYFEQHPYHSEVRIVDVRNELGEDILYAEIRLSLFKMGLIKEVKL
;
A
#
# COMPACT_ATOMS: atom_id res chain seq x y z
N MET A 1 -25.07 -24.44 4.63
CA MET A 1 -24.13 -25.49 4.20
C MET A 1 -23.44 -25.97 5.47
N ASP A 2 -23.78 -27.18 5.93
CA ASP A 2 -23.15 -27.75 7.12
C ASP A 2 -21.74 -28.27 6.74
N ASN A 3 -20.77 -27.43 6.91
CA ASN A 3 -19.36 -27.82 6.87
C ASN A 3 -18.77 -27.47 8.24
N PRO A 4 -18.52 -28.47 9.09
CA PRO A 4 -18.06 -28.27 10.47
C PRO A 4 -16.73 -27.52 10.53
N GLN A 5 -15.82 -27.71 9.55
CA GLN A 5 -14.54 -27.01 9.49
C GLN A 5 -14.73 -25.49 9.23
N ILE A 6 -15.70 -25.12 8.40
CA ILE A 6 -16.05 -23.71 8.15
C ILE A 6 -16.59 -23.06 9.42
N GLU A 7 -17.46 -23.78 10.15
CA GLU A 7 -18.02 -23.29 11.41
C GLU A 7 -16.94 -23.14 12.49
N LEU A 8 -16.04 -24.12 12.62
CA LEU A 8 -14.89 -24.07 13.52
C LEU A 8 -14.00 -22.84 13.21
N ALA A 9 -13.66 -22.65 11.93
CA ALA A 9 -12.85 -21.49 11.49
C ALA A 9 -13.54 -20.16 11.85
N ARG A 10 -14.86 -20.06 11.65
CA ARG A 10 -15.66 -18.89 12.01
C ARG A 10 -15.62 -18.62 13.52
N GLN A 11 -15.80 -19.66 14.32
CA GLN A 11 -15.79 -19.55 15.78
C GLN A 11 -14.42 -19.11 16.31
N ILE A 12 -13.31 -19.67 15.79
CA ILE A 12 -11.96 -19.24 16.17
C ILE A 12 -11.75 -17.76 15.87
N ILE A 13 -12.17 -17.29 14.69
CA ILE A 13 -12.00 -15.88 14.30
C ILE A 13 -12.86 -14.95 15.14
N GLU A 14 -14.13 -15.28 15.37
CA GLU A 14 -15.05 -14.37 16.03
C GLU A 14 -14.88 -14.33 17.55
N THR A 15 -14.46 -15.44 18.16
CA THR A 15 -14.49 -15.61 19.62
C THR A 15 -13.12 -15.74 20.27
N THR A 16 -12.02 -15.71 19.48
CA THR A 16 -10.64 -15.78 20.00
C THR A 16 -9.73 -14.73 19.34
N ASP A 17 -8.51 -14.55 19.84
CA ASP A 17 -7.42 -13.78 19.22
C ASP A 17 -6.37 -14.67 18.57
N THR A 18 -6.58 -15.99 18.59
CA THR A 18 -5.65 -16.97 18.02
C THR A 18 -5.57 -16.79 16.50
N HIS A 19 -4.38 -16.74 15.97
CA HIS A 19 -4.17 -16.68 14.53
C HIS A 19 -4.64 -17.98 13.87
N LEU A 20 -5.22 -17.88 12.69
CA LEU A 20 -5.77 -19.02 11.95
C LEU A 20 -5.12 -19.14 10.57
N PHE A 21 -4.55 -20.29 10.26
CA PHE A 21 -4.26 -20.71 8.90
C PHE A 21 -5.40 -21.57 8.38
N LEU A 22 -6.19 -21.04 7.43
CA LEU A 22 -7.27 -21.73 6.75
C LEU A 22 -6.75 -22.30 5.43
N THR A 23 -6.59 -23.59 5.38
CA THR A 23 -6.09 -24.28 4.18
C THR A 23 -7.14 -25.23 3.61
N GLY A 24 -6.82 -25.87 2.51
CA GLY A 24 -7.67 -26.86 1.84
C GLY A 24 -7.43 -26.86 0.33
N ARG A 25 -7.87 -27.92 -0.30
CA ARG A 25 -7.71 -28.16 -1.75
C ARG A 25 -8.34 -27.06 -2.60
N ALA A 26 -7.99 -27.02 -3.88
CA ALA A 26 -8.67 -26.16 -4.83
C ALA A 26 -10.19 -26.49 -4.84
N GLY A 27 -11.05 -25.46 -4.79
CA GLY A 27 -12.50 -25.66 -4.82
C GLY A 27 -13.17 -26.05 -3.50
N THR A 28 -12.49 -25.95 -2.36
CA THR A 28 -13.09 -26.25 -1.03
C THR A 28 -13.89 -25.08 -0.41
N GLY A 29 -14.04 -23.98 -1.12
CA GLY A 29 -14.88 -22.87 -0.67
C GLY A 29 -14.19 -21.78 0.16
N LYS A 30 -12.86 -21.71 0.22
CA LYS A 30 -12.08 -20.68 0.95
C LYS A 30 -12.51 -19.25 0.62
N THR A 31 -12.65 -18.91 -0.65
CA THR A 31 -13.08 -17.58 -1.10
C THR A 31 -14.54 -17.30 -0.72
N THR A 32 -15.41 -18.32 -0.76
CA THR A 32 -16.82 -18.18 -0.33
C THR A 32 -16.90 -17.92 1.17
N PHE A 33 -16.10 -18.61 1.96
CA PHE A 33 -15.97 -18.37 3.40
C PHE A 33 -15.52 -16.92 3.68
N LEU A 34 -14.48 -16.43 2.97
CA LEU A 34 -13.99 -15.06 3.13
C LEU A 34 -15.08 -14.03 2.82
N ARG A 35 -15.82 -14.20 1.72
CA ARG A 35 -16.92 -13.30 1.35
C ARG A 35 -18.02 -13.25 2.44
N ARG A 36 -18.37 -14.40 2.99
CA ARG A 36 -19.35 -14.49 4.06
C ARG A 36 -18.83 -13.84 5.35
N LEU A 37 -17.58 -14.11 5.72
CA LEU A 37 -16.94 -13.52 6.90
C LEU A 37 -16.93 -11.98 6.84
N ARG A 38 -16.72 -11.39 5.65
CA ARG A 38 -16.75 -9.93 5.47
C ARG A 38 -18.09 -9.29 5.81
N THR A 39 -19.19 -9.99 5.58
CA THR A 39 -20.55 -9.46 5.84
C THR A 39 -21.05 -9.76 7.25
N GLU A 40 -20.58 -10.84 7.86
CA GLU A 40 -21.13 -11.35 9.12
C GLU A 40 -20.24 -11.05 10.33
N SER A 41 -18.92 -10.89 10.15
CA SER A 41 -17.98 -10.75 11.28
C SER A 41 -18.12 -9.40 11.98
N PRO A 42 -18.18 -9.39 13.33
CA PRO A 42 -18.19 -8.16 14.11
C PRO A 42 -16.81 -7.48 14.20
N LYS A 43 -15.73 -8.17 13.80
CA LYS A 43 -14.35 -7.64 13.84
C LYS A 43 -14.09 -6.71 12.67
N ARG A 44 -13.40 -5.61 12.93
CA ARG A 44 -12.93 -4.68 11.88
C ARG A 44 -11.82 -5.34 11.10
N MET A 45 -12.14 -5.67 9.86
CA MET A 45 -11.34 -6.52 9.01
C MET A 45 -10.72 -5.73 7.86
N VAL A 46 -9.49 -6.10 7.52
CA VAL A 46 -8.81 -5.68 6.28
C VAL A 46 -8.39 -6.95 5.55
N VAL A 47 -8.70 -7.02 4.25
CA VAL A 47 -8.34 -8.14 3.38
C VAL A 47 -7.19 -7.73 2.47
N LEU A 48 -6.13 -8.51 2.49
CA LEU A 48 -4.91 -8.30 1.71
C LEU A 48 -4.60 -9.52 0.84
N ALA A 49 -3.86 -9.30 -0.25
CA ALA A 49 -3.32 -10.39 -1.06
C ALA A 49 -1.94 -10.02 -1.63
N PRO A 50 -1.12 -11.00 -2.06
CA PRO A 50 0.22 -10.74 -2.60
C PRO A 50 0.20 -10.05 -3.97
N THR A 51 -0.80 -10.33 -4.81
CA THR A 51 -0.92 -9.80 -6.18
C THR A 51 -2.18 -8.98 -6.39
N GLY A 52 -2.17 -8.09 -7.41
CA GLY A 52 -3.34 -7.26 -7.74
C GLY A 52 -4.57 -8.07 -8.11
N ILE A 53 -4.40 -9.15 -8.90
CA ILE A 53 -5.51 -10.03 -9.32
C ILE A 53 -6.10 -10.78 -8.12
N ALA A 54 -5.25 -11.32 -7.25
CA ALA A 54 -5.71 -12.00 -6.03
C ALA A 54 -6.44 -11.01 -5.11
N ALA A 55 -5.95 -9.77 -4.98
CA ALA A 55 -6.59 -8.73 -4.19
C ALA A 55 -7.99 -8.38 -4.71
N ILE A 56 -8.15 -8.19 -6.03
CA ILE A 56 -9.46 -7.94 -6.66
C ILE A 56 -10.42 -9.12 -6.42
N ASN A 57 -9.95 -10.36 -6.58
CA ASN A 57 -10.77 -11.56 -6.37
C ASN A 57 -11.22 -11.73 -4.91
N ALA A 58 -10.34 -11.39 -3.96
CA ALA A 58 -10.63 -11.41 -2.53
C ALA A 58 -11.48 -10.21 -2.08
N GLY A 59 -11.63 -9.20 -2.93
CA GLY A 59 -12.26 -7.92 -2.59
C GLY A 59 -11.43 -7.13 -1.59
N GLY A 60 -10.13 -7.05 -1.79
CA GLY A 60 -9.19 -6.38 -0.92
C GLY A 60 -8.15 -5.58 -1.69
N VAL A 61 -7.01 -5.31 -1.05
CA VAL A 61 -5.89 -4.57 -1.65
C VAL A 61 -4.58 -5.36 -1.49
N THR A 62 -3.54 -4.98 -2.24
CA THR A 62 -2.25 -5.68 -2.10
C THR A 62 -1.53 -5.33 -0.80
N ILE A 63 -0.75 -6.28 -0.25
CA ILE A 63 0.06 -6.09 0.96
C ILE A 63 0.97 -4.85 0.80
N HIS A 64 1.66 -4.74 -0.32
CA HIS A 64 2.57 -3.63 -0.60
C HIS A 64 1.85 -2.27 -0.64
N SER A 65 0.69 -2.19 -1.29
CA SER A 65 -0.12 -0.96 -1.33
C SER A 65 -0.66 -0.59 0.05
N PHE A 66 -1.14 -1.57 0.82
CA PHE A 66 -1.72 -1.30 2.12
C PHE A 66 -0.70 -0.76 3.12
N PHE A 67 0.46 -1.41 3.24
CA PHE A 67 1.52 -1.01 4.17
C PHE A 67 2.55 -0.06 3.54
N GLN A 68 2.39 0.31 2.27
CA GLN A 68 3.31 1.18 1.51
C GLN A 68 4.74 0.64 1.49
N LEU A 69 4.88 -0.69 1.39
CA LEU A 69 6.17 -1.38 1.35
C LEU A 69 6.81 -1.24 -0.03
N SER A 70 8.13 -1.19 -0.08
CA SER A 70 8.87 -1.37 -1.32
C SER A 70 8.87 -2.83 -1.74
N PHE A 71 9.21 -3.12 -3.00
CA PHE A 71 9.37 -4.50 -3.47
C PHE A 71 10.70 -5.14 -3.07
N ALA A 72 11.60 -4.37 -2.45
CA ALA A 72 12.88 -4.90 -1.97
C ALA A 72 12.67 -5.87 -0.79
N PRO A 73 13.51 -6.92 -0.67
CA PRO A 73 13.47 -7.84 0.47
C PRO A 73 13.64 -7.11 1.81
N TYR A 74 12.92 -7.60 2.82
CA TYR A 74 13.08 -7.11 4.18
C TYR A 74 14.12 -7.94 4.94
N ILE A 75 15.13 -7.28 5.46
CA ILE A 75 16.17 -7.90 6.31
C ILE A 75 15.80 -7.66 7.78
N PRO A 76 15.63 -8.71 8.61
CA PRO A 76 15.31 -8.56 10.03
C PRO A 76 16.29 -7.66 10.77
N GLY A 77 15.77 -6.81 11.66
CA GLY A 77 16.59 -5.84 12.40
C GLY A 77 16.86 -4.52 11.66
N THR A 78 16.55 -4.43 10.40
CA THR A 78 16.66 -3.18 9.63
C THR A 78 15.33 -2.38 9.64
N LYS A 79 15.38 -1.13 9.19
CA LYS A 79 14.14 -0.37 8.94
C LYS A 79 13.46 -0.92 7.68
N VAL A 80 12.17 -1.23 7.78
CA VAL A 80 11.39 -1.62 6.60
C VAL A 80 11.43 -0.51 5.57
N PRO A 81 11.87 -0.80 4.34
CA PRO A 81 11.85 0.18 3.26
C PRO A 81 10.38 0.54 2.93
N THR A 82 10.03 1.80 3.07
CA THR A 82 8.69 2.31 2.72
C THR A 82 8.78 3.25 1.54
N SER A 83 7.85 3.12 0.59
CA SER A 83 7.82 3.98 -0.60
C SER A 83 7.47 5.44 -0.27
N TYR A 84 6.61 5.65 0.75
CA TYR A 84 6.16 6.98 1.19
C TYR A 84 5.86 7.00 2.68
N ALA A 85 5.83 8.22 3.28
CA ALA A 85 5.40 8.39 4.67
C ALA A 85 3.88 8.15 4.81
N MET A 86 3.48 7.35 5.80
CA MET A 86 2.07 7.07 6.05
C MET A 86 1.31 8.29 6.54
N THR A 87 0.13 8.51 5.99
CA THR A 87 -0.78 9.59 6.43
C THR A 87 -1.35 9.30 7.82
N LYS A 88 -1.75 10.36 8.55
CA LYS A 88 -2.40 10.20 9.87
C LYS A 88 -3.66 9.32 9.79
N GLN A 89 -4.46 9.46 8.72
CA GLN A 89 -5.65 8.63 8.49
C GLN A 89 -5.30 7.15 8.32
N LYS A 90 -4.22 6.84 7.59
CA LYS A 90 -3.76 5.46 7.41
C LYS A 90 -3.26 4.85 8.71
N ILE A 91 -2.54 5.62 9.53
CA ILE A 91 -2.10 5.17 10.85
C ILE A 91 -3.31 4.92 11.77
N ALA A 92 -4.34 5.77 11.75
CA ALA A 92 -5.57 5.55 12.50
C ALA A 92 -6.28 4.26 12.06
N LEU A 93 -6.36 4.03 10.74
CA LEU A 93 -6.88 2.78 10.18
C LEU A 93 -6.10 1.55 10.70
N ILE A 94 -4.75 1.57 10.62
CA ILE A 94 -3.92 0.46 11.11
C ILE A 94 -4.14 0.21 12.61
N LYS A 95 -4.33 1.25 13.42
CA LYS A 95 -4.63 1.11 14.84
C LYS A 95 -6.00 0.50 15.10
N SER A 96 -6.94 0.70 14.19
CA SER A 96 -8.32 0.23 14.36
C SER A 96 -8.56 -1.23 13.95
N ILE A 97 -7.65 -1.89 13.24
CA ILE A 97 -7.80 -3.26 12.74
C ILE A 97 -7.85 -4.26 13.90
N ASP A 98 -8.86 -5.13 13.88
CA ASP A 98 -8.98 -6.26 14.80
C ASP A 98 -8.56 -7.58 14.13
N LEU A 99 -8.84 -7.72 12.82
CA LEU A 99 -8.54 -8.90 12.02
C LEU A 99 -7.85 -8.50 10.70
N LEU A 100 -6.68 -9.05 10.45
CA LEU A 100 -5.98 -8.92 9.17
C LEU A 100 -6.08 -10.25 8.42
N VAL A 101 -6.71 -10.22 7.26
CA VAL A 101 -6.81 -11.38 6.37
C VAL A 101 -5.76 -11.26 5.29
N ILE A 102 -5.02 -12.34 5.05
CA ILE A 102 -4.10 -12.46 3.92
C ILE A 102 -4.54 -13.66 3.09
N ASP A 103 -5.14 -13.37 1.94
CA ASP A 103 -5.52 -14.40 0.96
C ASP A 103 -4.33 -14.78 0.08
N GLU A 104 -4.31 -15.99 -0.45
CA GLU A 104 -3.21 -16.60 -1.22
C GLU A 104 -1.87 -16.52 -0.47
N ILE A 105 -1.88 -16.87 0.84
CA ILE A 105 -0.71 -16.81 1.71
C ILE A 105 0.45 -17.69 1.23
N SER A 106 0.19 -18.75 0.47
CA SER A 106 1.22 -19.61 -0.11
C SER A 106 2.22 -18.87 -1.00
N MET A 107 1.80 -17.75 -1.60
CA MET A 107 2.63 -16.89 -2.44
C MET A 107 3.35 -15.78 -1.65
N VAL A 108 3.15 -15.67 -0.34
CA VAL A 108 3.74 -14.63 0.50
C VAL A 108 5.06 -15.13 1.09
N ARG A 109 6.11 -14.35 0.89
CA ARG A 109 7.45 -14.64 1.46
C ARG A 109 7.49 -14.39 2.96
N ALA A 110 8.35 -15.11 3.66
CA ALA A 110 8.58 -14.96 5.10
C ALA A 110 8.99 -13.53 5.49
N ASP A 111 9.91 -12.93 4.75
CA ASP A 111 10.38 -11.56 4.95
C ASP A 111 9.27 -10.52 4.76
N LEU A 112 8.38 -10.73 3.79
CA LEU A 112 7.24 -9.84 3.57
C LEU A 112 6.25 -9.90 4.74
N LEU A 113 6.04 -11.07 5.32
CA LEU A 113 5.18 -11.23 6.50
C LEU A 113 5.82 -10.56 7.74
N ASP A 114 7.13 -10.64 7.90
CA ASP A 114 7.86 -9.94 8.96
C ASP A 114 7.87 -8.41 8.75
N ALA A 115 7.89 -7.94 7.50
CA ALA A 115 7.70 -6.52 7.19
C ALA A 115 6.29 -6.02 7.59
N VAL A 116 5.25 -6.85 7.43
CA VAL A 116 3.89 -6.58 7.92
C VAL A 116 3.87 -6.49 9.44
N ASP A 117 4.51 -7.44 10.13
CA ASP A 117 4.66 -7.41 11.60
C ASP A 117 5.32 -6.12 12.08
N TYR A 118 6.47 -5.77 11.48
CA TYR A 118 7.18 -4.53 11.82
C TYR A 118 6.28 -3.30 11.64
N ALA A 119 5.55 -3.20 10.54
CA ALA A 119 4.65 -2.07 10.27
C ALA A 119 3.51 -1.99 11.30
N LEU A 120 2.90 -3.13 11.64
CA LEU A 120 1.84 -3.20 12.64
C LEU A 120 2.34 -2.82 14.04
N ARG A 121 3.46 -3.39 14.52
CA ARG A 121 4.05 -3.05 15.83
C ARG A 121 4.39 -1.57 15.91
N LYS A 122 5.06 -1.02 14.90
CA LYS A 122 5.47 0.38 14.85
C LYS A 122 4.30 1.34 14.93
N HIS A 123 3.28 1.15 14.07
CA HIS A 123 2.18 2.11 13.95
C HIS A 123 1.13 1.94 15.05
N ARG A 124 0.95 0.75 15.58
CA ARG A 124 0.10 0.49 16.74
C ARG A 124 0.78 0.79 18.08
N ARG A 125 2.11 0.99 18.08
CA ARG A 125 2.93 1.13 19.28
C ARG A 125 2.72 -0.03 20.26
N ASN A 126 2.70 -1.24 19.74
CA ASN A 126 2.46 -2.47 20.49
C ASN A 126 3.54 -3.50 20.12
N SER A 127 4.29 -3.99 21.11
CA SER A 127 5.39 -4.94 20.94
C SER A 127 4.95 -6.40 20.73
N LYS A 128 3.66 -6.71 20.96
CA LYS A 128 3.12 -8.04 20.66
C LYS A 128 3.28 -8.37 19.17
N PRO A 129 3.49 -9.62 18.77
CA PRO A 129 3.51 -10.02 17.37
C PRO A 129 2.31 -9.45 16.62
N PHE A 130 2.56 -8.98 15.41
CA PHE A 130 1.59 -8.31 14.53
C PHE A 130 0.86 -7.13 15.21
N GLY A 131 1.52 -6.48 16.18
CA GLY A 131 0.91 -5.39 16.93
C GLY A 131 -0.37 -5.78 17.69
N GLY A 132 -0.55 -7.06 18.01
CA GLY A 132 -1.73 -7.62 18.65
C GLY A 132 -2.97 -7.70 17.75
N VAL A 133 -2.80 -7.73 16.43
CA VAL A 133 -3.88 -7.98 15.45
C VAL A 133 -3.98 -9.47 15.20
N GLN A 134 -5.19 -10.01 15.21
CA GLN A 134 -5.42 -11.40 14.83
C GLN A 134 -5.20 -11.58 13.33
N LEU A 135 -4.54 -12.66 12.91
CA LEU A 135 -4.34 -13.02 11.51
C LEU A 135 -5.30 -14.14 11.10
N LEU A 136 -5.86 -13.99 9.89
CA LEU A 136 -6.45 -15.07 9.11
C LEU A 136 -5.62 -15.24 7.83
N LEU A 137 -4.86 -16.31 7.75
CA LEU A 137 -4.02 -16.67 6.62
C LEU A 137 -4.78 -17.70 5.78
N ILE A 138 -5.10 -17.39 4.52
CA ILE A 138 -5.86 -18.28 3.62
C ILE A 138 -4.97 -18.71 2.46
N GLY A 139 -4.89 -20.02 2.21
CA GLY A 139 -4.11 -20.53 1.07
C GLY A 139 -4.02 -22.04 1.02
N ASP A 140 -3.27 -22.53 0.04
CA ASP A 140 -2.95 -23.96 -0.12
C ASP A 140 -1.46 -24.05 -0.48
N LEU A 141 -0.65 -24.56 0.46
CA LEU A 141 0.81 -24.69 0.29
C LEU A 141 1.22 -25.65 -0.82
N GLN A 142 0.33 -26.55 -1.24
CA GLN A 142 0.55 -27.44 -2.35
C GLN A 142 0.25 -26.78 -3.72
N GLN A 143 -0.16 -25.50 -3.71
CA GLN A 143 -0.29 -24.67 -4.90
C GLN A 143 1.01 -23.90 -5.16
N LEU A 144 0.93 -22.69 -5.67
CA LEU A 144 2.12 -21.93 -6.07
C LEU A 144 2.92 -21.42 -4.87
N ALA A 145 4.22 -21.64 -4.94
CA ALA A 145 5.20 -21.12 -4.00
C ALA A 145 5.47 -19.61 -4.20
N PRO A 146 6.05 -18.93 -3.19
CA PRO A 146 6.51 -17.55 -3.36
C PRO A 146 7.61 -17.48 -4.42
N VAL A 147 7.57 -16.45 -5.26
CA VAL A 147 8.63 -16.19 -6.23
C VAL A 147 9.76 -15.43 -5.54
N VAL A 148 10.97 -16.00 -5.57
CA VAL A 148 12.18 -15.40 -5.01
C VAL A 148 13.29 -15.49 -6.06
N LYS A 149 13.96 -14.38 -6.33
CA LYS A 149 15.14 -14.37 -7.19
C LYS A 149 16.35 -14.93 -6.44
N ASP A 150 17.28 -15.59 -7.14
CA ASP A 150 18.47 -16.18 -6.52
C ASP A 150 19.30 -15.16 -5.73
N GLU A 151 19.42 -13.93 -6.24
CA GLU A 151 20.11 -12.83 -5.57
C GLU A 151 19.42 -12.47 -4.24
N GLU A 152 18.08 -12.36 -4.27
CA GLU A 152 17.29 -12.06 -3.07
C GLU A 152 17.37 -13.20 -2.05
N TRP A 153 17.30 -14.46 -2.52
CA TRP A 153 17.41 -15.63 -1.66
C TRP A 153 18.78 -15.74 -1.01
N SER A 154 19.83 -15.36 -1.72
CA SER A 154 21.19 -15.34 -1.16
C SER A 154 21.34 -14.48 0.09
N MET A 155 20.58 -13.38 0.17
CA MET A 155 20.52 -12.52 1.35
C MET A 155 19.56 -13.07 2.41
N LEU A 156 18.39 -13.56 2.01
CA LEU A 156 17.32 -13.98 2.92
C LEU A 156 17.61 -15.31 3.62
N LYS A 157 18.32 -16.25 2.98
CA LYS A 157 18.65 -17.59 3.55
C LYS A 157 19.47 -17.54 4.83
N GLN A 158 20.12 -16.40 5.14
CA GLN A 158 20.85 -16.20 6.40
C GLN A 158 19.88 -15.97 7.57
N HIS A 159 18.64 -15.56 7.31
CA HIS A 159 17.64 -15.20 8.31
C HIS A 159 16.46 -16.17 8.33
N TYR A 160 16.16 -16.82 7.21
CA TYR A 160 14.99 -17.68 7.03
C TYR A 160 15.39 -19.05 6.50
N PRO A 161 14.93 -20.15 7.13
CA PRO A 161 15.22 -21.51 6.64
C PRO A 161 14.55 -21.83 5.30
N THR A 162 13.41 -21.19 5.02
CA THR A 162 12.66 -21.32 3.75
C THR A 162 12.04 -19.96 3.34
N PRO A 163 11.70 -19.76 2.06
CA PRO A 163 11.01 -18.56 1.62
C PRO A 163 9.55 -18.49 2.03
N TYR A 164 8.95 -19.59 2.49
CA TYR A 164 7.53 -19.68 2.80
C TYR A 164 7.15 -18.87 4.03
N PHE A 165 5.90 -18.41 4.06
CA PHE A 165 5.36 -17.56 5.14
C PHE A 165 5.53 -18.16 6.53
N PHE A 166 5.47 -19.49 6.66
CA PHE A 166 5.61 -20.18 7.95
C PHE A 166 7.04 -20.13 8.53
N SER A 167 8.03 -19.67 7.75
CA SER A 167 9.38 -19.35 8.24
C SER A 167 9.51 -17.90 8.75
N SER A 168 8.43 -17.10 8.72
CA SER A 168 8.43 -15.75 9.32
C SER A 168 8.78 -15.82 10.80
N ILE A 169 9.76 -15.01 11.22
CA ILE A 169 10.22 -14.93 12.61
C ILE A 169 9.08 -14.49 13.52
N ALA A 170 8.28 -13.54 13.07
CA ALA A 170 7.13 -13.06 13.83
C ALA A 170 6.08 -14.14 14.01
N LEU A 171 5.76 -14.90 12.96
CA LEU A 171 4.76 -15.97 13.02
C LEU A 171 5.23 -17.15 13.90
N CYS A 172 6.51 -17.55 13.81
CA CYS A 172 7.11 -18.59 14.65
C CYS A 172 7.05 -18.23 16.15
N ASN A 173 6.99 -16.95 16.50
CA ASN A 173 6.87 -16.46 17.86
C ASN A 173 5.42 -16.24 18.30
N THR A 174 4.43 -16.80 17.58
CA THR A 174 3.01 -16.73 17.90
C THR A 174 2.38 -18.11 17.96
N ASN A 175 1.27 -18.20 18.68
CA ASN A 175 0.42 -19.39 18.60
C ASN A 175 -0.59 -19.18 17.47
N TYR A 176 -0.62 -20.10 16.53
CA TYR A 176 -1.65 -20.18 15.51
C TYR A 176 -2.13 -21.61 15.34
N VAL A 177 -3.33 -21.76 14.82
CA VAL A 177 -3.95 -23.06 14.56
C VAL A 177 -4.27 -23.18 13.08
N THR A 178 -4.40 -24.41 12.61
CA THR A 178 -4.75 -24.72 11.22
C THR A 178 -6.10 -25.39 11.16
N VAL A 179 -6.93 -24.96 10.22
CA VAL A 179 -8.16 -25.64 9.85
C VAL A 179 -8.07 -25.99 8.36
N GLU A 180 -8.12 -27.29 8.04
CA GLU A 180 -8.13 -27.78 6.66
C GLU A 180 -9.57 -28.06 6.20
N LEU A 181 -10.00 -27.39 5.11
CA LEU A 181 -11.28 -27.64 4.46
C LEU A 181 -11.17 -28.88 3.55
N GLU A 182 -11.90 -29.93 3.87
CA GLU A 182 -11.80 -31.20 3.17
C GLU A 182 -12.79 -31.33 2.01
N LYS A 183 -14.01 -30.77 2.16
CA LYS A 183 -15.10 -30.89 1.18
C LYS A 183 -14.82 -30.07 -0.08
N VAL A 184 -14.64 -30.75 -1.21
CA VAL A 184 -14.43 -30.13 -2.53
C VAL A 184 -15.79 -29.92 -3.20
N TYR A 185 -15.99 -28.74 -3.80
CA TYR A 185 -17.21 -28.36 -4.51
C TYR A 185 -17.01 -28.16 -6.02
N ARG A 186 -15.76 -28.15 -6.47
CA ARG A 186 -15.40 -27.81 -7.87
C ARG A 186 -15.46 -29.01 -8.80
N GLN A 187 -14.86 -30.12 -8.38
CA GLN A 187 -14.83 -31.38 -9.14
C GLN A 187 -15.89 -32.33 -8.56
N SER A 188 -16.63 -32.99 -9.44
CA SER A 188 -17.61 -34.00 -9.08
C SER A 188 -17.15 -35.44 -9.36
N ASP A 189 -16.10 -35.59 -10.17
CA ASP A 189 -15.51 -36.88 -10.52
C ASP A 189 -14.58 -37.40 -9.42
N GLY A 190 -14.99 -38.46 -8.73
CA GLY A 190 -14.22 -39.05 -7.62
C GLY A 190 -12.88 -39.68 -8.07
N HIS A 191 -12.82 -40.22 -9.31
CA HIS A 191 -11.59 -40.79 -9.83
C HIS A 191 -10.55 -39.68 -10.10
N PHE A 192 -10.94 -38.63 -10.80
CA PHE A 192 -10.06 -37.51 -11.06
C PHE A 192 -9.59 -36.80 -9.77
N LEU A 193 -10.49 -36.71 -8.77
CA LEU A 193 -10.11 -36.19 -7.45
C LEU A 193 -9.04 -37.05 -6.77
N ALA A 194 -9.11 -38.37 -6.88
CA ALA A 194 -8.10 -39.28 -6.32
C ALA A 194 -6.73 -39.06 -6.99
N LEU A 195 -6.68 -38.96 -8.32
CA LEU A 195 -5.46 -38.67 -9.07
C LEU A 195 -4.86 -37.30 -8.68
N LEU A 196 -5.70 -36.25 -8.59
CA LEU A 196 -5.26 -34.93 -8.17
C LEU A 196 -4.71 -34.93 -6.74
N ASN A 197 -5.22 -35.76 -5.85
CA ASN A 197 -4.73 -35.84 -4.48
C ASN A 197 -3.33 -36.45 -4.42
N GLU A 198 -3.05 -37.51 -5.15
CA GLU A 198 -1.70 -38.08 -5.23
C GLU A 198 -0.71 -37.05 -5.79
N VAL A 199 -1.09 -36.32 -6.86
CA VAL A 199 -0.24 -35.25 -7.41
C VAL A 199 -0.01 -34.14 -6.40
N ARG A 200 -1.04 -33.74 -5.65
CA ARG A 200 -0.95 -32.74 -4.59
C ARG A 200 -0.02 -33.15 -3.46
N GLU A 201 -0.07 -34.41 -3.06
CA GLU A 201 0.74 -34.94 -1.96
C GLU A 201 2.19 -35.29 -2.38
N GLY A 202 2.50 -35.19 -3.67
CA GLY A 202 3.84 -35.51 -4.19
C GLY A 202 4.20 -37.00 -4.18
N ASN A 203 3.27 -37.88 -3.78
CA ASN A 203 3.44 -39.32 -3.69
C ASN A 203 2.65 -40.02 -4.78
N VAL A 204 3.10 -39.83 -6.03
CA VAL A 204 2.37 -40.32 -7.20
C VAL A 204 2.77 -41.77 -7.51
N SER A 205 1.78 -42.64 -7.56
CA SER A 205 1.97 -44.05 -8.01
C SER A 205 2.19 -44.10 -9.52
N GLN A 206 2.85 -45.15 -9.99
CA GLN A 206 3.01 -45.37 -11.43
C GLN A 206 1.63 -45.48 -12.12
N GLN A 207 0.64 -46.09 -11.45
CA GLN A 207 -0.73 -46.20 -11.96
C GLN A 207 -1.38 -44.84 -12.18
N THR A 208 -1.16 -43.91 -11.28
CA THR A 208 -1.66 -42.52 -11.40
C THR A 208 -0.97 -41.77 -12.53
N LEU A 209 0.37 -41.93 -12.68
CA LEU A 209 1.09 -41.38 -13.85
C LEU A 209 0.57 -41.93 -15.16
N ASP A 210 0.36 -43.25 -15.24
CA ASP A 210 -0.15 -43.89 -16.42
C ASP A 210 -1.58 -43.41 -16.74
N ALA A 211 -2.46 -43.30 -15.76
CA ALA A 211 -3.82 -42.81 -15.92
C ALA A 211 -3.83 -41.34 -16.43
N LEU A 212 -3.01 -40.47 -15.85
CA LEU A 212 -2.88 -39.07 -16.32
C LEU A 212 -2.28 -39.02 -17.73
N ASN A 213 -1.24 -39.84 -18.01
CA ASN A 213 -0.57 -39.88 -19.31
C ASN A 213 -1.42 -40.51 -20.41
N GLN A 214 -2.55 -41.19 -20.13
CA GLN A 214 -3.56 -41.53 -21.13
C GLN A 214 -4.14 -40.31 -21.83
N ARG A 215 -4.03 -39.12 -21.23
CA ARG A 215 -4.44 -37.86 -21.85
C ARG A 215 -3.37 -37.24 -22.75
N TYR A 216 -2.23 -37.88 -22.95
CA TYR A 216 -1.18 -37.43 -23.86
C TYR A 216 -1.60 -37.64 -25.30
N LEU A 217 -1.73 -36.55 -26.04
CA LEU A 217 -2.08 -36.53 -27.46
C LEU A 217 -1.03 -35.69 -28.19
N PRO A 218 0.02 -36.31 -28.73
CA PRO A 218 1.04 -35.59 -29.48
C PRO A 218 0.42 -34.97 -30.74
N ASN A 219 0.82 -33.75 -31.04
CA ASN A 219 0.34 -33.01 -32.21
C ASN A 219 -1.18 -32.70 -32.22
N PHE A 220 -1.81 -32.69 -31.05
CA PHE A 220 -3.21 -32.30 -30.94
C PHE A 220 -3.39 -30.85 -31.38
N VAL A 221 -4.26 -30.63 -32.36
CA VAL A 221 -4.66 -29.30 -32.83
C VAL A 221 -6.16 -29.16 -32.55
N PRO A 222 -6.54 -28.29 -31.59
CA PRO A 222 -7.95 -28.11 -31.26
C PRO A 222 -8.70 -27.48 -32.45
N GLN A 223 -9.96 -27.88 -32.65
CA GLN A 223 -10.86 -27.12 -33.52
C GLN A 223 -11.27 -25.80 -32.81
N LYS A 224 -11.58 -24.76 -33.59
CA LYS A 224 -11.97 -23.47 -33.02
C LYS A 224 -13.16 -23.54 -32.06
N SER A 225 -14.11 -24.43 -32.35
CA SER A 225 -15.29 -24.69 -31.52
C SER A 225 -15.01 -25.41 -30.20
N ASP A 226 -13.84 -26.04 -30.05
CA ASP A 226 -13.55 -26.88 -28.88
C ASP A 226 -13.28 -26.08 -27.60
N GLY A 227 -12.80 -24.85 -27.73
CA GLY A 227 -12.57 -23.96 -26.60
C GLY A 227 -11.44 -24.38 -25.66
N TYR A 228 -10.43 -25.09 -26.19
CA TYR A 228 -9.24 -25.37 -25.41
C TYR A 228 -8.44 -24.13 -25.12
N ILE A 229 -7.93 -24.02 -23.87
CA ILE A 229 -6.96 -23.02 -23.48
C ILE A 229 -5.64 -23.69 -23.11
N GLN A 230 -4.53 -23.17 -23.62
CA GLN A 230 -3.20 -23.68 -23.29
C GLN A 230 -2.68 -23.05 -22.01
N LEU A 231 -2.33 -23.89 -21.03
CA LEU A 231 -1.67 -23.46 -19.80
C LEU A 231 -0.15 -23.51 -19.98
N VAL A 232 0.48 -22.35 -19.85
CA VAL A 232 1.93 -22.19 -20.03
C VAL A 232 2.58 -21.64 -18.77
N THR A 233 3.91 -21.78 -18.65
CA THR A 233 4.65 -21.36 -17.45
C THR A 233 5.03 -19.89 -17.46
N HIS A 234 5.30 -19.29 -18.62
CA HIS A 234 5.79 -17.92 -18.77
C HIS A 234 4.85 -17.01 -19.55
N ASN A 235 4.81 -15.72 -19.18
CA ASN A 235 3.96 -14.71 -19.85
C ASN A 235 4.31 -14.56 -21.34
N TRP A 236 5.59 -14.60 -21.70
CA TRP A 236 6.03 -14.48 -23.10
C TRP A 236 5.49 -15.62 -23.97
N GLN A 237 5.41 -16.85 -23.46
CA GLN A 237 4.83 -17.98 -24.17
C GLN A 237 3.33 -17.76 -24.43
N ALA A 238 2.58 -17.33 -23.41
CA ALA A 238 1.16 -17.02 -23.59
C ALA A 238 0.96 -15.90 -24.63
N GLN A 239 1.77 -14.86 -24.59
CA GLN A 239 1.71 -13.76 -25.54
C GLN A 239 2.06 -14.24 -26.96
N GLN A 240 3.10 -15.05 -27.12
CA GLN A 240 3.49 -15.61 -28.42
C GLN A 240 2.37 -16.45 -29.04
N VAL A 241 1.76 -17.36 -28.27
CA VAL A 241 0.64 -18.18 -28.74
C VAL A 241 -0.55 -17.30 -29.12
N ASN A 242 -0.96 -16.39 -28.25
CA ASN A 242 -2.10 -15.49 -28.49
C ASN A 242 -1.88 -14.59 -29.71
N SER A 243 -0.69 -14.04 -29.90
CA SER A 243 -0.36 -13.22 -31.08
C SER A 243 -0.37 -14.05 -32.35
N HIS A 244 0.26 -15.25 -32.32
CA HIS A 244 0.30 -16.14 -33.48
C HIS A 244 -1.08 -16.58 -33.94
N GLU A 245 -1.99 -16.92 -33.01
CA GLU A 245 -3.36 -17.28 -33.34
C GLU A 245 -4.19 -16.09 -33.84
N MET A 246 -3.95 -14.90 -33.29
CA MET A 246 -4.56 -13.65 -33.79
C MET A 246 -4.13 -13.31 -35.22
N ASP A 247 -2.85 -13.54 -35.56
CA ASP A 247 -2.29 -13.26 -36.90
C ASP A 247 -2.87 -14.18 -37.96
N LYS A 248 -3.24 -15.43 -37.59
CA LYS A 248 -3.90 -16.37 -38.50
C LYS A 248 -5.34 -15.98 -38.86
N LEU A 249 -5.98 -15.13 -38.05
CA LEU A 249 -7.36 -14.71 -38.31
C LEU A 249 -7.40 -13.68 -39.43
N PRO A 250 -8.28 -13.89 -40.44
CA PRO A 250 -8.50 -12.89 -41.50
C PRO A 250 -9.26 -11.68 -40.97
N GLY A 251 -9.17 -10.57 -41.69
CA GLY A 251 -9.98 -9.38 -41.42
C GLY A 251 -9.27 -8.31 -40.61
N GLN A 252 -10.03 -7.25 -40.34
CA GLN A 252 -9.57 -6.04 -39.66
C GLN A 252 -9.42 -6.29 -38.16
N THR A 253 -8.39 -5.67 -37.56
CA THR A 253 -8.22 -5.61 -36.12
C THR A 253 -8.99 -4.42 -35.56
N TYR A 254 -9.84 -4.65 -34.57
CA TYR A 254 -10.56 -3.64 -33.81
C TYR A 254 -9.85 -3.39 -32.49
N THR A 255 -9.73 -2.12 -32.11
CA THR A 255 -8.98 -1.73 -30.93
C THR A 255 -9.85 -0.95 -29.97
N TYR A 256 -9.93 -1.42 -28.74
CA TYR A 256 -10.72 -0.81 -27.66
C TYR A 256 -9.78 -0.31 -26.57
N LYS A 257 -9.84 0.99 -26.29
CA LYS A 257 -9.02 1.61 -25.25
C LYS A 257 -9.77 1.70 -23.94
N ALA A 258 -9.14 1.31 -22.85
CA ALA A 258 -9.70 1.44 -21.52
C ALA A 258 -9.90 2.90 -21.12
N VAL A 259 -10.94 3.16 -20.35
CA VAL A 259 -11.20 4.47 -19.71
C VAL A 259 -10.77 4.37 -18.26
N ILE A 260 -9.69 5.07 -17.91
CA ILE A 260 -9.11 5.07 -16.57
C ILE A 260 -9.45 6.40 -15.91
N LYS A 261 -10.05 6.35 -14.71
CA LYS A 261 -10.36 7.53 -13.89
C LYS A 261 -9.73 7.37 -12.51
N GLY A 262 -9.17 8.46 -11.99
CA GLY A 262 -8.51 8.44 -10.67
C GLY A 262 -7.21 7.64 -10.65
N LYS A 263 -6.92 6.98 -9.52
CA LYS A 263 -5.69 6.19 -9.33
C LYS A 263 -5.93 4.71 -9.56
N PHE A 264 -5.40 4.18 -10.64
CA PHE A 264 -5.40 2.75 -10.93
C PHE A 264 -4.02 2.35 -11.48
N SER A 265 -3.30 1.48 -10.77
CA SER A 265 -1.95 1.06 -11.15
C SER A 265 -1.98 0.12 -12.35
N GLU A 266 -1.09 0.34 -13.32
CA GLU A 266 -0.91 -0.54 -14.49
C GLU A 266 -0.66 -2.01 -14.10
N MET A 267 0.10 -2.25 -13.04
CA MET A 267 0.36 -3.61 -12.52
C MET A 267 -0.91 -4.32 -12.03
N SER A 268 -2.00 -3.57 -11.81
CA SER A 268 -3.29 -4.10 -11.33
C SER A 268 -4.37 -4.14 -12.41
N TYR A 269 -4.03 -3.85 -13.67
CA TYR A 269 -5.01 -3.89 -14.75
C TYR A 269 -5.59 -5.30 -14.91
N PRO A 270 -6.92 -5.43 -14.80
CA PRO A 270 -7.57 -6.74 -14.89
C PRO A 270 -7.56 -7.29 -16.32
N THR A 271 -7.49 -6.42 -17.33
CA THR A 271 -7.31 -6.75 -18.74
C THR A 271 -6.41 -5.71 -19.40
N ASP A 272 -6.11 -5.87 -20.68
CA ASP A 272 -5.20 -4.99 -21.40
C ASP A 272 -5.80 -3.57 -21.53
N GLU A 273 -4.98 -2.53 -21.35
CA GLU A 273 -5.38 -1.15 -21.55
C GLU A 273 -5.86 -0.91 -22.98
N VAL A 274 -5.13 -1.49 -23.93
CA VAL A 274 -5.48 -1.45 -25.34
C VAL A 274 -5.79 -2.88 -25.79
N LEU A 275 -7.07 -3.19 -25.89
CA LEU A 275 -7.55 -4.51 -26.24
C LEU A 275 -7.73 -4.59 -27.77
N SER A 276 -6.91 -5.42 -28.43
CA SER A 276 -6.98 -5.64 -29.87
C SER A 276 -7.65 -6.98 -30.18
N LEU A 277 -8.71 -6.98 -30.97
CA LEU A 277 -9.55 -8.14 -31.25
C LEU A 277 -9.86 -8.24 -32.76
N LYS A 278 -10.12 -9.48 -33.22
CA LYS A 278 -10.63 -9.77 -34.56
C LYS A 278 -11.87 -10.67 -34.49
N LEU A 279 -12.64 -10.67 -35.55
CA LEU A 279 -13.71 -11.66 -35.74
C LEU A 279 -13.12 -13.09 -35.69
N GLY A 280 -13.78 -14.00 -34.96
CA GLY A 280 -13.27 -15.36 -34.75
C GLY A 280 -12.19 -15.50 -33.68
N ALA A 281 -11.86 -14.43 -32.94
CA ALA A 281 -10.91 -14.49 -31.84
C ALA A 281 -11.49 -15.24 -30.64
N GLN A 282 -10.68 -16.16 -30.07
CA GLN A 282 -11.02 -16.82 -28.81
C GLN A 282 -10.70 -15.91 -27.64
N VAL A 283 -11.72 -15.63 -26.83
CA VAL A 283 -11.61 -14.77 -25.65
C VAL A 283 -12.11 -15.47 -24.40
N MET A 284 -11.62 -15.01 -23.26
CA MET A 284 -12.07 -15.42 -21.95
C MET A 284 -12.58 -14.22 -21.18
N PHE A 285 -13.74 -14.36 -20.55
CA PHE A 285 -14.24 -13.37 -19.62
C PHE A 285 -13.41 -13.33 -18.33
N VAL A 286 -13.09 -12.12 -17.88
CA VAL A 286 -12.25 -11.90 -16.69
C VAL A 286 -13.03 -11.28 -15.52
N LYS A 287 -14.36 -11.29 -15.61
CA LYS A 287 -15.28 -10.81 -14.58
C LYS A 287 -16.56 -11.64 -14.58
N ASN A 288 -17.27 -11.67 -13.46
CA ASN A 288 -18.63 -12.23 -13.40
C ASN A 288 -19.63 -11.13 -13.75
N ASP A 289 -20.57 -11.43 -14.63
CA ASP A 289 -21.71 -10.55 -14.91
C ASP A 289 -22.75 -10.59 -13.79
N SER A 290 -23.24 -9.44 -13.39
CA SER A 290 -24.33 -9.32 -12.40
C SER A 290 -25.62 -10.01 -12.83
N ASN A 291 -25.89 -10.02 -14.14
CA ASN A 291 -27.06 -10.67 -14.75
C ASN A 291 -26.84 -12.16 -15.08
N LYS A 292 -25.67 -12.70 -14.76
CA LYS A 292 -25.28 -14.10 -14.98
C LYS A 292 -25.22 -14.54 -16.46
N HIS A 293 -25.04 -13.59 -17.40
CA HIS A 293 -24.86 -13.97 -18.81
C HIS A 293 -23.48 -14.60 -19.04
N TYR A 294 -22.46 -14.22 -18.25
CA TYR A 294 -21.11 -14.82 -18.29
C TYR A 294 -20.49 -14.85 -16.90
N TYR A 295 -19.43 -15.63 -16.75
CA TYR A 295 -18.65 -15.75 -15.51
C TYR A 295 -17.15 -15.71 -15.80
N ASN A 296 -16.37 -15.39 -14.79
CA ASN A 296 -14.91 -15.33 -14.87
C ASN A 296 -14.32 -16.71 -15.24
N GLY A 297 -13.56 -16.76 -16.32
CA GLY A 297 -13.01 -18.00 -16.89
C GLY A 297 -13.87 -18.62 -18.00
N MET A 298 -15.04 -18.09 -18.32
CA MET A 298 -15.85 -18.55 -19.46
C MET A 298 -15.17 -18.18 -20.77
N ILE A 299 -14.96 -19.17 -21.63
CA ILE A 299 -14.33 -19.03 -22.95
C ILE A 299 -15.39 -18.98 -24.03
N GLY A 300 -15.16 -18.19 -25.06
CA GLY A 300 -16.02 -18.09 -26.24
C GLY A 300 -15.30 -17.50 -27.45
N GLU A 301 -15.99 -17.54 -28.59
CA GLU A 301 -15.52 -17.00 -29.86
C GLU A 301 -16.26 -15.69 -30.19
N ILE A 302 -15.55 -14.71 -30.71
CA ILE A 302 -16.15 -13.46 -31.22
C ILE A 302 -16.83 -13.75 -32.54
N VAL A 303 -18.15 -13.64 -32.59
CA VAL A 303 -18.99 -13.94 -33.75
C VAL A 303 -19.51 -12.70 -34.48
N ASP A 304 -19.42 -11.55 -33.83
CA ASP A 304 -19.77 -10.24 -34.39
C ASP A 304 -18.90 -9.18 -33.71
N ILE A 305 -18.38 -8.21 -34.48
CA ILE A 305 -17.47 -7.17 -33.98
C ILE A 305 -17.60 -5.87 -34.76
N SER A 306 -17.62 -4.76 -34.03
CA SER A 306 -17.66 -3.40 -34.55
C SER A 306 -16.77 -2.48 -33.69
N ASP A 307 -16.61 -1.22 -34.08
CA ASP A 307 -15.79 -0.26 -33.35
C ASP A 307 -16.27 0.00 -31.91
N GLN A 308 -17.53 -0.28 -31.60
CA GLN A 308 -18.14 0.07 -30.30
C GLN A 308 -18.65 -1.14 -29.51
N SER A 309 -18.73 -2.32 -30.09
CA SER A 309 -19.23 -3.51 -29.41
C SER A 309 -18.87 -4.79 -30.16
N PHE A 310 -18.89 -5.90 -29.45
CA PHE A 310 -18.77 -7.22 -30.03
C PHE A 310 -19.63 -8.23 -29.29
N THR A 311 -19.92 -9.34 -29.97
CA THR A 311 -20.73 -10.45 -29.46
C THR A 311 -19.88 -11.68 -29.36
N VAL A 312 -19.94 -12.34 -28.22
CA VAL A 312 -19.22 -13.60 -27.92
C VAL A 312 -20.23 -14.75 -27.88
N ARG A 313 -19.92 -15.84 -28.58
CA ARG A 313 -20.60 -17.12 -28.45
C ARG A 313 -19.81 -17.99 -27.47
N PRO A 314 -20.37 -18.32 -26.30
CA PRO A 314 -19.71 -19.20 -25.34
C PRO A 314 -19.55 -20.62 -25.89
N ASN A 315 -18.39 -21.26 -25.64
CA ASN A 315 -18.15 -22.61 -26.15
C ASN A 315 -18.98 -23.69 -25.44
N ASN A 316 -19.41 -23.42 -24.20
CA ASN A 316 -20.27 -24.32 -23.40
C ASN A 316 -21.77 -24.16 -23.69
N ASP A 317 -22.18 -23.17 -24.46
CA ASP A 317 -23.57 -22.91 -24.83
C ASP A 317 -23.61 -22.25 -26.22
N PRO A 318 -23.50 -23.03 -27.31
CA PRO A 318 -23.40 -22.52 -28.69
C PRO A 318 -24.62 -21.71 -29.17
N ASP A 319 -25.78 -21.91 -28.56
CA ASP A 319 -27.01 -21.20 -28.89
C ASP A 319 -27.11 -19.83 -28.23
N LYS A 320 -26.28 -19.60 -27.24
CA LYS A 320 -26.23 -18.35 -26.49
C LYS A 320 -25.32 -17.32 -27.17
N LEU A 321 -25.83 -16.11 -27.32
CA LEU A 321 -25.05 -14.98 -27.77
C LEU A 321 -24.96 -13.92 -26.66
N VAL A 322 -23.74 -13.51 -26.33
CA VAL A 322 -23.47 -12.53 -25.30
C VAL A 322 -22.93 -11.26 -25.93
N LYS A 323 -23.76 -10.21 -26.00
CA LYS A 323 -23.29 -8.87 -26.39
C LYS A 323 -22.49 -8.28 -25.24
N VAL A 324 -21.19 -8.09 -25.45
CA VAL A 324 -20.28 -7.63 -24.41
C VAL A 324 -20.35 -6.11 -24.29
N GLN A 325 -20.41 -5.64 -23.05
CA GLN A 325 -20.37 -4.22 -22.69
C GLN A 325 -19.13 -3.95 -21.84
N PRO A 326 -18.60 -2.71 -21.88
CA PRO A 326 -17.54 -2.32 -20.96
C PRO A 326 -17.98 -2.45 -19.51
N GLU A 327 -17.11 -3.01 -18.69
CA GLU A 327 -17.28 -3.16 -17.25
C GLU A 327 -16.27 -2.32 -16.49
N ALA A 328 -16.64 -1.83 -15.32
CA ALA A 328 -15.75 -1.07 -14.46
C ALA A 328 -15.18 -1.94 -13.34
N TRP A 329 -13.89 -1.88 -13.14
CA TRP A 329 -13.21 -2.38 -11.94
C TRP A 329 -12.81 -1.19 -11.08
N GLU A 330 -13.00 -1.34 -9.79
CA GLU A 330 -12.70 -0.31 -8.82
C GLU A 330 -11.37 -0.63 -8.12
N ASN A 331 -10.49 0.35 -8.09
CA ASN A 331 -9.35 0.34 -7.18
C ASN A 331 -9.79 1.01 -5.89
N THR A 332 -9.97 0.21 -4.85
CA THR A 332 -10.43 0.70 -3.55
C THR A 332 -9.28 0.86 -2.58
N ARG A 333 -9.47 1.74 -1.59
CA ARG A 333 -8.66 1.78 -0.38
C ARG A 333 -9.54 1.64 0.83
N TYR A 334 -9.00 1.08 1.87
CA TYR A 334 -9.66 1.11 3.17
C TYR A 334 -9.57 2.49 3.80
N ALA A 335 -10.68 2.98 4.30
CA ALA A 335 -10.80 4.21 5.07
C ALA A 335 -11.75 3.98 6.26
N ILE A 336 -11.68 4.86 7.26
CA ILE A 336 -12.64 4.86 8.35
C ILE A 336 -13.80 5.77 7.93
N ASP A 337 -15.01 5.26 7.98
CA ASP A 337 -16.22 6.05 7.80
C ASP A 337 -16.33 7.13 8.88
N GLU A 338 -16.65 8.36 8.52
CA GLU A 338 -16.67 9.46 9.48
C GLU A 338 -17.89 9.41 10.41
N GLU A 339 -19.00 8.82 9.96
CA GLU A 339 -20.24 8.73 10.74
C GLU A 339 -20.32 7.42 11.52
N THR A 340 -20.19 6.28 10.86
CA THR A 340 -20.34 4.95 11.48
C THR A 340 -19.10 4.49 12.21
N LYS A 341 -17.92 5.06 11.89
CA LYS A 341 -16.61 4.65 12.42
C LYS A 341 -16.21 3.22 12.07
N GLU A 342 -16.83 2.67 11.05
CA GLU A 342 -16.49 1.36 10.49
C GLU A 342 -15.41 1.49 9.41
N ILE A 343 -14.68 0.42 9.17
CA ILE A 343 -13.77 0.36 8.04
C ILE A 343 -14.61 0.17 6.78
N LYS A 344 -14.55 1.14 5.86
CA LYS A 344 -15.18 1.07 4.54
C LYS A 344 -14.17 1.10 3.41
N GLU A 345 -14.57 0.56 2.29
CA GLU A 345 -13.85 0.69 1.03
C GLU A 345 -14.26 1.99 0.34
N VAL A 346 -13.25 2.75 -0.10
CA VAL A 346 -13.44 4.00 -0.85
C VAL A 346 -12.76 3.83 -2.21
N VAL A 347 -13.50 4.10 -3.27
CA VAL A 347 -12.97 4.02 -4.63
C VAL A 347 -11.98 5.16 -4.86
N GLU A 348 -10.73 4.83 -5.19
CA GLU A 348 -9.68 5.79 -5.56
C GLU A 348 -9.56 5.98 -7.08
N GLY A 349 -9.96 4.96 -7.82
CA GLY A 349 -9.95 4.99 -9.26
C GLY A 349 -10.75 3.85 -9.87
N THR A 350 -11.09 4.00 -11.13
CA THR A 350 -11.82 2.99 -11.91
C THR A 350 -11.09 2.72 -13.21
N PHE A 351 -11.08 1.46 -13.59
CA PHE A 351 -10.60 0.97 -14.88
C PHE A 351 -11.82 0.39 -15.62
N SER A 352 -12.25 1.02 -16.71
CA SER A 352 -13.39 0.57 -17.50
C SER A 352 -12.91 0.05 -18.84
N GLN A 353 -13.18 -1.22 -19.12
CA GLN A 353 -12.82 -1.91 -20.35
C GLN A 353 -13.78 -3.08 -20.58
N TYR A 354 -13.81 -3.62 -21.77
CA TYR A 354 -14.50 -4.87 -22.04
C TYR A 354 -13.88 -6.00 -21.21
N PRO A 355 -14.71 -6.81 -20.52
CA PRO A 355 -14.22 -7.78 -19.53
C PRO A 355 -13.72 -9.07 -20.19
N VAL A 356 -12.86 -8.98 -21.19
CA VAL A 356 -12.29 -10.12 -21.90
C VAL A 356 -10.78 -10.00 -22.09
N LYS A 357 -10.13 -11.14 -22.30
CA LYS A 357 -8.75 -11.28 -22.77
C LYS A 357 -8.68 -12.32 -23.86
N LEU A 358 -7.66 -12.24 -24.73
CA LEU A 358 -7.33 -13.34 -25.62
C LEU A 358 -7.03 -14.61 -24.81
N ALA A 359 -7.53 -15.73 -25.25
CA ALA A 359 -7.58 -16.94 -24.46
C ALA A 359 -7.20 -18.23 -25.20
N TRP A 360 -6.32 -18.18 -26.17
CA TRP A 360 -5.67 -19.41 -26.68
C TRP A 360 -4.63 -19.93 -25.69
N ALA A 361 -3.92 -19.02 -24.99
CA ALA A 361 -3.01 -19.39 -23.92
C ALA A 361 -3.06 -18.43 -22.75
N ILE A 362 -2.84 -18.96 -21.53
CA ILE A 362 -2.71 -18.22 -20.28
C ILE A 362 -1.64 -18.87 -19.40
N THR A 363 -0.98 -18.10 -18.53
CA THR A 363 -0.02 -18.70 -17.61
C THR A 363 -0.71 -19.46 -16.47
N ILE A 364 -0.08 -20.53 -15.98
CA ILE A 364 -0.55 -21.30 -14.81
C ILE A 364 -0.82 -20.36 -13.62
N HIS A 365 0.05 -19.37 -13.38
CA HIS A 365 -0.14 -18.38 -12.32
C HIS A 365 -1.42 -17.54 -12.49
N LYS A 366 -1.67 -17.04 -13.70
CA LYS A 366 -2.88 -16.25 -13.98
C LYS A 366 -4.14 -17.08 -14.04
N SER A 367 -4.03 -18.40 -14.23
CA SER A 367 -5.16 -19.33 -14.18
C SER A 367 -5.61 -19.67 -12.75
N GLN A 368 -4.84 -19.27 -11.74
CA GLN A 368 -5.18 -19.51 -10.34
C GLN A 368 -6.55 -18.90 -9.99
N GLY A 369 -7.38 -19.66 -9.30
CA GLY A 369 -8.78 -19.28 -9.03
C GLY A 369 -9.77 -19.56 -10.17
N LEU A 370 -9.32 -19.69 -11.41
CA LEU A 370 -10.17 -19.99 -12.57
C LEU A 370 -10.49 -21.49 -12.69
N THR A 371 -11.49 -21.81 -13.50
CA THR A 371 -11.89 -23.20 -13.79
C THR A 371 -12.29 -23.29 -15.26
N PHE A 372 -11.77 -24.26 -15.96
CA PHE A 372 -11.98 -24.48 -17.39
C PHE A 372 -12.64 -25.83 -17.65
N GLU A 373 -13.38 -25.91 -18.73
CA GLU A 373 -13.94 -27.17 -19.22
C GLU A 373 -12.86 -27.99 -19.95
N ARG A 374 -11.99 -27.32 -20.72
CA ARG A 374 -10.98 -27.95 -21.56
C ARG A 374 -9.67 -27.21 -21.49
N VAL A 375 -8.57 -27.94 -21.24
CA VAL A 375 -7.23 -27.37 -21.13
C VAL A 375 -6.19 -28.21 -21.90
N MET A 376 -5.20 -27.52 -22.45
CA MET A 376 -3.97 -28.13 -22.97
C MET A 376 -2.83 -27.79 -22.00
N ILE A 377 -2.05 -28.78 -21.60
CA ILE A 377 -0.97 -28.64 -20.63
C ILE A 377 0.33 -29.21 -21.19
N ASP A 378 1.40 -28.42 -21.18
CA ASP A 378 2.75 -28.90 -21.40
C ASP A 378 3.40 -29.21 -20.04
N ALA A 379 3.43 -30.48 -19.68
CA ALA A 379 3.92 -30.93 -18.39
C ALA A 379 5.47 -30.94 -18.28
N HIS A 380 6.20 -30.91 -19.41
CA HIS A 380 7.66 -30.79 -19.42
C HIS A 380 8.15 -29.41 -18.95
N ALA A 381 7.31 -28.38 -19.07
CA ALA A 381 7.65 -27.02 -18.72
C ALA A 381 7.54 -26.72 -17.22
N SER A 382 7.07 -27.66 -16.37
CA SER A 382 6.96 -27.47 -14.93
C SER A 382 8.35 -27.46 -14.27
N PHE A 383 8.66 -26.39 -13.55
CA PHE A 383 9.98 -26.20 -12.92
C PHE A 383 9.92 -25.83 -11.43
N ALA A 384 8.72 -25.72 -10.86
CA ALA A 384 8.53 -25.35 -9.46
C ALA A 384 7.45 -26.21 -8.79
N HIS A 385 7.56 -26.36 -7.47
CA HIS A 385 6.57 -27.01 -6.63
C HIS A 385 5.16 -26.51 -6.90
N GLY A 386 4.19 -27.41 -6.97
CA GLY A 386 2.76 -27.14 -7.11
C GLY A 386 2.29 -26.76 -8.52
N GLN A 387 3.16 -26.47 -9.49
CA GLN A 387 2.73 -26.02 -10.83
C GLN A 387 1.91 -27.08 -11.56
N THR A 388 2.34 -28.35 -11.55
CA THR A 388 1.61 -29.46 -12.17
C THR A 388 0.25 -29.66 -11.53
N TYR A 389 0.17 -29.66 -10.20
CA TYR A 389 -1.10 -29.73 -9.48
C TYR A 389 -2.04 -28.56 -9.83
N VAL A 390 -1.51 -27.33 -9.83
CA VAL A 390 -2.31 -26.15 -10.18
C VAL A 390 -2.85 -26.27 -11.60
N ALA A 391 -2.01 -26.66 -12.57
CA ALA A 391 -2.44 -26.80 -13.96
C ALA A 391 -3.55 -27.85 -14.12
N LEU A 392 -3.35 -29.06 -13.60
CA LEU A 392 -4.33 -30.16 -13.66
C LEU A 392 -5.64 -29.76 -12.94
N SER A 393 -5.56 -29.14 -11.75
CA SER A 393 -6.72 -28.74 -10.96
C SER A 393 -7.55 -27.60 -11.57
N ARG A 394 -7.09 -27.00 -12.68
CA ARG A 394 -7.88 -26.00 -13.42
C ARG A 394 -9.02 -26.61 -14.21
N CYS A 395 -8.91 -27.88 -14.58
CA CYS A 395 -9.96 -28.57 -15.33
C CYS A 395 -11.02 -29.18 -14.39
N LYS A 396 -12.27 -29.24 -14.87
CA LYS A 396 -13.38 -29.87 -14.12
C LYS A 396 -13.30 -31.37 -14.11
N THR A 397 -12.92 -31.97 -15.25
CA THR A 397 -12.89 -33.43 -15.47
C THR A 397 -11.56 -33.83 -16.12
N LEU A 398 -11.21 -35.12 -15.99
CA LEU A 398 -10.01 -35.67 -16.62
C LEU A 398 -10.09 -35.64 -18.15
N GLU A 399 -11.28 -35.87 -18.72
CA GLU A 399 -11.54 -35.88 -20.18
C GLU A 399 -11.29 -34.51 -20.81
N GLY A 400 -11.46 -33.42 -20.05
CA GLY A 400 -11.19 -32.06 -20.53
C GLY A 400 -9.70 -31.73 -20.65
N ILE A 401 -8.82 -32.61 -20.17
CA ILE A 401 -7.36 -32.37 -20.20
C ILE A 401 -6.77 -33.01 -21.47
N VAL A 402 -5.93 -32.25 -22.16
CA VAL A 402 -5.00 -32.78 -23.19
C VAL A 402 -3.58 -32.41 -22.71
N LEU A 403 -2.74 -33.43 -22.62
CA LEU A 403 -1.31 -33.25 -22.37
C LEU A 403 -0.58 -33.19 -23.71
N THR A 404 0.20 -32.15 -23.95
CA THR A 404 1.06 -32.01 -25.13
C THR A 404 2.42 -32.67 -24.95
N SER A 405 2.76 -32.96 -23.69
CA SER A 405 3.92 -33.82 -23.30
C SER A 405 3.50 -34.72 -22.15
N THR A 406 4.17 -35.88 -21.99
CA THR A 406 3.92 -36.75 -20.84
C THR A 406 4.35 -36.10 -19.53
N ILE A 407 3.66 -36.41 -18.44
CA ILE A 407 4.03 -36.01 -17.10
C ILE A 407 5.12 -36.98 -16.60
N PRO A 408 6.39 -36.58 -16.51
CA PRO A 408 7.40 -37.38 -15.85
C PRO A 408 7.24 -37.28 -14.32
N SER A 409 7.70 -38.31 -13.59
CA SER A 409 7.68 -38.27 -12.12
C SER A 409 8.42 -37.03 -11.55
N SER A 410 9.46 -36.55 -12.24
CA SER A 410 10.24 -35.38 -11.90
C SER A 410 9.48 -34.07 -12.05
N ALA A 411 8.34 -34.00 -12.76
CA ALA A 411 7.48 -32.84 -12.86
C ALA A 411 6.58 -32.67 -11.63
N ILE A 412 6.51 -33.68 -10.76
CA ILE A 412 5.76 -33.64 -9.52
C ILE A 412 6.76 -33.39 -8.39
N ILE A 413 7.02 -32.13 -8.15
CA ILE A 413 8.04 -31.69 -7.21
C ILE A 413 7.41 -31.60 -5.82
N ALA A 414 7.79 -32.51 -4.91
CA ALA A 414 7.47 -32.43 -3.50
C ALA A 414 8.45 -31.50 -2.75
N ASP A 415 7.94 -30.73 -1.83
CA ASP A 415 8.78 -29.89 -0.96
C ASP A 415 8.75 -30.42 0.48
N LYS A 416 9.88 -30.95 0.92
CA LYS A 416 10.03 -31.54 2.26
C LYS A 416 9.67 -30.60 3.41
N TYR A 417 9.85 -29.28 3.23
CA TYR A 417 9.53 -28.32 4.28
C TYR A 417 8.01 -28.11 4.40
N ILE A 418 7.32 -28.13 3.26
CA ILE A 418 5.85 -28.09 3.23
C ILE A 418 5.27 -29.36 3.85
N ASP A 419 5.84 -30.54 3.54
CA ASP A 419 5.37 -31.81 4.08
C ASP A 419 5.57 -31.88 5.60
N GLN A 420 6.73 -31.46 6.09
CA GLN A 420 7.00 -31.36 7.52
C GLN A 420 6.05 -30.37 8.21
N PHE A 421 5.83 -29.23 7.61
CA PHE A 421 4.88 -28.22 8.13
C PHE A 421 3.47 -28.77 8.19
N ASN A 422 2.97 -29.39 7.12
CA ASN A 422 1.63 -29.99 7.07
C ASN A 422 1.47 -31.13 8.10
N ALA A 423 2.49 -31.98 8.27
CA ALA A 423 2.48 -33.05 9.28
C ALA A 423 2.38 -32.46 10.70
N HIS A 424 3.18 -31.42 10.98
CA HIS A 424 3.12 -30.71 12.26
C HIS A 424 1.74 -30.09 12.52
N MET A 425 1.13 -29.46 11.51
CA MET A 425 -0.18 -28.82 11.61
C MET A 425 -1.32 -29.83 11.82
N ARG A 426 -1.28 -30.98 11.11
CA ARG A 426 -2.27 -32.05 11.31
C ARG A 426 -2.25 -32.63 12.74
N ALA A 427 -1.08 -32.66 13.38
CA ALA A 427 -0.94 -33.09 14.77
C ALA A 427 -1.54 -32.09 15.78
N GLN A 428 -1.81 -30.84 15.36
CA GLN A 428 -2.37 -29.77 16.22
C GLN A 428 -3.88 -29.59 16.03
N HIS A 429 -4.64 -30.69 15.99
CA HIS A 429 -6.09 -30.63 15.85
C HIS A 429 -6.73 -29.73 16.93
N VAL A 430 -7.75 -28.97 16.55
CA VAL A 430 -8.54 -28.12 17.46
C VAL A 430 -9.85 -28.84 17.74
N ASP A 431 -9.97 -29.38 18.95
CA ASP A 431 -11.21 -29.92 19.50
C ASP A 431 -11.99 -28.83 20.25
N GLU A 432 -13.16 -29.19 20.79
CA GLU A 432 -14.04 -28.27 21.54
C GLU A 432 -13.38 -27.82 22.85
N GLU A 433 -12.58 -28.68 23.52
CA GLU A 433 -11.87 -28.34 24.75
C GLU A 433 -10.82 -27.27 24.49
N LYS A 434 -9.99 -27.44 23.46
CA LYS A 434 -8.98 -26.47 23.02
C LYS A 434 -9.63 -25.16 22.57
N LEU A 435 -10.74 -25.23 21.83
CA LEU A 435 -11.50 -24.04 21.42
C LEU A 435 -12.05 -23.29 22.61
N SER A 436 -12.61 -23.99 23.59
CA SER A 436 -13.10 -23.38 24.84
C SER A 436 -12.00 -22.74 25.64
N ALA A 437 -10.82 -23.39 25.75
CA ALA A 437 -9.65 -22.82 26.39
C ALA A 437 -9.17 -21.52 25.69
N MET A 438 -9.14 -21.51 24.35
CA MET A 438 -8.78 -20.30 23.56
C MET A 438 -9.79 -19.16 23.78
N ARG A 439 -11.10 -19.46 23.80
CA ARG A 439 -12.16 -18.45 24.10
C ARG A 439 -11.98 -17.85 25.49
N ASN A 440 -11.74 -18.70 26.46
CA ASN A 440 -11.57 -18.27 27.85
C ASN A 440 -10.30 -17.42 28.01
N ALA A 441 -9.19 -17.82 27.40
CA ALA A 441 -7.95 -17.06 27.42
C ALA A 441 -8.11 -15.67 26.77
N TYR A 442 -8.82 -15.59 25.65
CA TYR A 442 -9.10 -14.32 24.97
C TYR A 442 -9.99 -13.41 25.80
N SER A 443 -11.08 -13.94 26.35
CA SER A 443 -11.99 -13.19 27.20
C SER A 443 -11.26 -12.65 28.43
N LEU A 444 -10.42 -13.49 29.06
CA LEU A 444 -9.57 -13.08 30.17
C LEU A 444 -8.59 -11.97 29.79
N SER A 445 -7.98 -12.07 28.62
CA SER A 445 -7.09 -11.02 28.09
C SER A 445 -7.82 -9.68 27.93
N LEU A 446 -9.05 -9.69 27.40
CA LEU A 446 -9.87 -8.48 27.23
C LEU A 446 -10.31 -7.87 28.57
N ILE A 447 -10.69 -8.72 29.55
CA ILE A 447 -11.00 -8.26 30.90
C ILE A 447 -9.73 -7.67 31.55
N SER A 448 -8.59 -8.32 31.36
CA SER A 448 -7.31 -7.81 31.87
C SER A 448 -6.96 -6.45 31.26
N ASP A 449 -7.20 -6.27 29.97
CA ASP A 449 -7.01 -4.97 29.30
C ASP A 449 -7.99 -3.90 29.82
N LEU A 450 -9.26 -4.28 30.13
CA LEU A 450 -10.27 -3.38 30.69
C LEU A 450 -9.90 -2.87 32.08
N PHE A 451 -9.20 -3.66 32.90
CA PHE A 451 -8.78 -3.26 34.25
C PHE A 451 -7.29 -2.94 34.37
N ASN A 452 -6.63 -2.63 33.24
CA ASN A 452 -5.21 -2.22 33.19
C ASN A 452 -5.10 -0.69 33.12
N PHE A 453 -4.63 -0.07 34.19
CA PHE A 453 -4.50 1.38 34.34
C PHE A 453 -3.06 1.90 34.20
N GLU A 454 -2.15 1.10 33.65
CA GLU A 454 -0.72 1.45 33.51
C GLU A 454 -0.51 2.67 32.62
N LYS A 455 -1.29 2.80 31.54
CA LYS A 455 -1.19 3.95 30.61
C LYS A 455 -1.57 5.26 31.26
N GLU A 456 -2.65 5.25 32.06
CA GLU A 456 -3.12 6.39 32.86
C GLU A 456 -2.08 6.80 33.88
N ARG A 457 -1.50 5.81 34.58
CA ARG A 457 -0.42 5.99 35.57
C ARG A 457 0.80 6.69 34.95
N ILE A 458 1.27 6.18 33.78
CA ILE A 458 2.43 6.76 33.08
C ILE A 458 2.14 8.19 32.63
N LEU A 459 0.97 8.46 32.06
CA LEU A 459 0.61 9.79 31.58
C LEU A 459 0.43 10.78 32.74
N LEU A 460 -0.20 10.36 33.84
CA LEU A 460 -0.36 11.19 35.05
C LEU A 460 1.00 11.48 35.69
N ALA A 461 1.88 10.49 35.80
CA ALA A 461 3.24 10.68 36.29
C ALA A 461 4.05 11.63 35.41
N ALA A 462 3.91 11.52 34.08
CA ALA A 462 4.56 12.44 33.14
C ALA A 462 4.06 13.88 33.30
N LEU A 463 2.74 14.09 33.46
CA LEU A 463 2.13 15.39 33.71
C LEU A 463 2.63 15.98 35.04
N THR A 464 2.63 15.18 36.11
CA THR A 464 3.12 15.57 37.45
C THR A 464 4.60 15.99 37.38
N ARG A 465 5.42 15.22 36.65
CA ARG A 465 6.85 15.54 36.48
C ARG A 465 7.07 16.86 35.77
N ILE A 466 6.29 17.18 34.72
CA ILE A 466 6.38 18.48 34.04
C ILE A 466 6.06 19.64 35.02
N LEU A 467 5.03 19.48 35.84
CA LEU A 467 4.67 20.46 36.87
C LEU A 467 5.78 20.67 37.92
N GLN A 468 6.41 19.58 38.38
CA GLN A 468 7.47 19.62 39.40
C GLN A 468 8.80 20.15 38.87
N GLU A 469 9.25 19.69 37.69
CA GLU A 469 10.57 20.07 37.18
C GLU A 469 10.60 21.48 36.60
N TYR A 470 9.54 21.91 35.91
CA TYR A 470 9.57 23.16 35.16
C TYR A 470 8.69 24.28 35.73
N LEU A 471 7.63 23.94 36.48
CA LEU A 471 6.60 24.87 36.87
C LEU A 471 6.45 25.05 38.39
N TYR A 472 7.21 24.31 39.21
CA TYR A 472 7.08 24.34 40.67
C TYR A 472 7.29 25.73 41.29
N LYS A 473 8.21 26.53 40.72
CA LYS A 473 8.49 27.89 41.24
C LYS A 473 7.32 28.86 41.07
N ILE A 474 6.47 28.63 40.06
CA ILE A 474 5.33 29.52 39.73
C ILE A 474 4.01 28.90 40.21
N TYR A 475 3.85 27.61 40.10
CA TYR A 475 2.65 26.84 40.37
C TYR A 475 2.88 25.75 41.40
N GLY A 476 3.56 26.07 42.52
CA GLY A 476 3.98 25.11 43.56
C GLY A 476 2.81 24.32 44.16
N GLU A 477 1.72 24.99 44.49
CA GLU A 477 0.50 24.35 45.04
C GLU A 477 -0.11 23.36 44.05
N THR A 478 -0.18 23.76 42.76
CA THR A 478 -0.67 22.85 41.71
C THR A 478 0.24 21.64 41.56
N ALA A 479 1.55 21.82 41.58
CA ALA A 479 2.51 20.70 41.51
C ALA A 479 2.40 19.71 42.68
N GLN A 480 2.24 20.23 43.90
CA GLN A 480 1.99 19.42 45.12
C GLN A 480 0.65 18.70 45.06
N SER A 481 -0.41 19.36 44.60
CA SER A 481 -1.74 18.75 44.41
C SER A 481 -1.66 17.58 43.45
N TYR A 482 -0.99 17.74 42.30
CA TYR A 482 -0.84 16.63 41.31
C TYR A 482 0.05 15.47 41.83
N GLU A 483 1.07 15.78 42.65
CA GLU A 483 1.81 14.71 43.32
C GLU A 483 0.95 13.90 44.29
N GLN A 484 0.08 14.56 45.03
CA GLN A 484 -0.87 13.93 45.93
C GLN A 484 -1.88 13.08 45.16
N HIS A 485 -2.43 13.58 44.05
CA HIS A 485 -3.35 12.83 43.19
C HIS A 485 -2.68 11.64 42.52
N LEU A 486 -1.41 11.70 42.13
CA LEU A 486 -0.64 10.57 41.64
C LEU A 486 -0.48 9.49 42.73
N LYS A 487 -0.19 9.88 43.99
CA LYS A 487 -0.12 8.96 45.13
C LYS A 487 -1.49 8.30 45.37
N GLN A 488 -2.59 9.06 45.33
CA GLN A 488 -3.95 8.56 45.49
C GLN A 488 -4.35 7.62 44.35
N PHE A 489 -4.02 7.97 43.09
CA PHE A 489 -4.27 7.11 41.93
C PHE A 489 -3.55 5.76 42.06
N ASN A 490 -2.29 5.78 42.48
CA ASN A 490 -1.54 4.55 42.71
C ASN A 490 -2.18 3.71 43.82
N ALA A 491 -2.61 4.30 44.93
CA ALA A 491 -3.19 3.57 46.06
C ALA A 491 -4.62 3.05 45.75
N GLN A 492 -5.48 3.87 45.15
CA GLN A 492 -6.91 3.59 44.99
C GLN A 492 -7.30 2.97 43.67
N VAL A 493 -6.48 3.18 42.59
CA VAL A 493 -6.76 2.64 41.25
C VAL A 493 -5.77 1.55 40.90
N PHE A 494 -4.49 1.91 40.78
CA PHE A 494 -3.48 0.99 40.25
C PHE A 494 -3.25 -0.23 41.15
N ASN A 495 -2.98 -0.06 42.43
CA ASN A 495 -2.77 -1.16 43.39
C ASN A 495 -4.05 -2.00 43.58
N VAL A 496 -5.22 -1.35 43.63
CA VAL A 496 -6.51 -2.04 43.73
C VAL A 496 -6.77 -2.89 42.48
N SER A 497 -6.38 -2.40 41.28
CA SER A 497 -6.55 -3.20 40.04
C SER A 497 -5.71 -4.49 40.04
N ILE A 498 -4.51 -4.47 40.61
CA ILE A 498 -3.67 -5.66 40.74
C ILE A 498 -4.37 -6.73 41.61
N VAL A 499 -4.90 -6.31 42.78
CA VAL A 499 -5.65 -7.22 43.67
C VAL A 499 -6.93 -7.72 43.01
N PHE A 500 -7.64 -6.81 42.32
CA PHE A 500 -8.84 -7.13 41.56
C PHE A 500 -8.58 -8.16 40.46
N HIS A 501 -7.45 -8.01 39.75
CA HIS A 501 -7.00 -8.97 38.73
C HIS A 501 -6.87 -10.41 39.30
N ALA A 502 -6.21 -10.56 40.43
CA ALA A 502 -6.08 -11.86 41.10
C ALA A 502 -7.48 -12.45 41.49
N GLN A 503 -8.40 -11.62 41.96
CA GLN A 503 -9.74 -12.05 42.37
C GLN A 503 -10.58 -12.59 41.21
N TYR A 504 -10.67 -11.88 40.08
CA TYR A 504 -11.47 -12.37 38.95
C TYR A 504 -10.81 -13.55 38.24
N GLN A 505 -9.49 -13.66 38.26
CA GLN A 505 -8.78 -14.84 37.76
C GLN A 505 -9.12 -16.08 38.59
N GLN A 506 -9.17 -15.94 39.90
CA GLN A 506 -9.56 -17.01 40.80
C GLN A 506 -11.01 -17.43 40.59
N LEU A 507 -11.95 -16.47 40.46
CA LEU A 507 -13.34 -16.76 40.13
C LEU A 507 -13.48 -17.47 38.78
N LEU A 508 -12.74 -17.02 37.75
CA LEU A 508 -12.78 -17.65 36.43
C LEU A 508 -12.24 -19.10 36.49
N ALA A 509 -11.19 -19.36 37.28
CA ALA A 509 -10.66 -20.70 37.49
C ALA A 509 -11.67 -21.62 38.19
N LEU A 510 -12.40 -21.13 39.21
CA LEU A 510 -13.45 -21.86 39.90
C LEU A 510 -14.66 -22.21 39.02
N THR A 511 -14.92 -21.40 38.00
CA THR A 511 -16.04 -21.59 37.06
C THR A 511 -15.63 -22.32 35.78
N ASN A 512 -14.47 -22.98 35.77
CA ASN A 512 -13.88 -23.64 34.58
C ASN A 512 -13.82 -22.73 33.34
N GLY A 513 -13.53 -21.45 33.56
CA GLY A 513 -13.44 -20.48 32.48
C GLY A 513 -14.78 -19.95 31.95
N ASN A 514 -15.90 -20.23 32.60
CA ASN A 514 -17.21 -19.72 32.20
C ASN A 514 -17.32 -18.22 32.48
N ILE A 515 -17.14 -17.42 31.45
CA ILE A 515 -17.23 -15.96 31.53
C ILE A 515 -18.64 -15.45 31.85
N ASN A 516 -19.67 -16.24 31.57
CA ASN A 516 -21.08 -15.88 31.83
C ASN A 516 -21.56 -16.27 33.23
N ASP A 517 -20.62 -16.72 34.08
CA ASP A 517 -20.95 -17.00 35.46
C ASP A 517 -21.49 -15.77 36.18
N ALA A 518 -22.58 -15.92 36.93
CA ALA A 518 -23.29 -14.81 37.57
C ALA A 518 -22.42 -14.07 38.61
N GLN A 519 -21.62 -14.81 39.38
CA GLN A 519 -20.75 -14.22 40.41
C GLN A 519 -19.59 -13.44 39.77
N LEU A 520 -19.00 -14.01 38.71
CA LEU A 520 -17.95 -13.32 37.93
C LEU A 520 -18.52 -12.05 37.30
N GLN A 521 -19.67 -12.12 36.65
CA GLN A 521 -20.28 -10.96 35.98
C GLN A 521 -20.65 -9.86 36.99
N GLU A 522 -21.21 -10.24 38.17
CA GLU A 522 -21.47 -9.27 39.22
C GLU A 522 -20.20 -8.62 39.75
N ARG A 523 -19.11 -9.40 39.90
CA ARG A 523 -17.82 -8.87 40.34
C ARG A 523 -17.24 -7.90 39.34
N ILE A 524 -17.34 -8.20 38.01
CA ILE A 524 -16.92 -7.32 36.93
C ILE A 524 -17.73 -6.01 36.96
N ARG A 525 -19.08 -6.07 37.10
CA ARG A 525 -19.92 -4.86 37.17
C ARG A 525 -19.54 -3.96 38.33
N LYS A 526 -19.38 -4.52 39.54
CA LYS A 526 -18.98 -3.77 40.73
C LYS A 526 -17.58 -3.16 40.61
N GLY A 527 -16.62 -3.91 40.04
CA GLY A 527 -15.26 -3.40 39.76
C GLY A 527 -15.29 -2.30 38.75
N ALA A 528 -16.01 -2.48 37.63
CA ALA A 528 -16.12 -1.50 36.58
C ALA A 528 -16.75 -0.17 37.06
N ALA A 529 -17.82 -0.24 37.86
CA ALA A 529 -18.45 0.93 38.48
C ALA A 529 -17.47 1.69 39.39
N TYR A 530 -16.74 0.96 40.25
CA TYR A 530 -15.75 1.56 41.15
C TYR A 530 -14.64 2.30 40.38
N PHE A 531 -14.06 1.67 39.37
CA PHE A 531 -12.98 2.29 38.62
C PHE A 531 -13.48 3.42 37.72
N ALA A 532 -14.70 3.31 37.14
CA ALA A 532 -15.30 4.36 36.34
C ALA A 532 -15.45 5.67 37.15
N ASP A 533 -15.95 5.57 38.39
CA ASP A 533 -16.08 6.72 39.32
C ASP A 533 -14.72 7.40 39.57
N LYS A 534 -13.69 6.61 39.90
CA LYS A 534 -12.35 7.13 40.16
C LYS A 534 -11.70 7.80 38.94
N LEU A 535 -11.91 7.23 37.74
CA LEU A 535 -11.43 7.84 36.51
C LEU A 535 -12.21 9.10 36.12
N TYR A 536 -13.49 9.17 36.45
CA TYR A 536 -14.33 10.36 36.26
C TYR A 536 -13.80 11.55 37.05
N ASP A 537 -13.52 11.37 38.34
CA ASP A 537 -12.96 12.40 39.23
C ASP A 537 -11.61 12.89 38.71
N LEU A 538 -10.70 11.97 38.37
CA LEU A 538 -9.40 12.32 37.83
C LEU A 538 -9.49 13.08 36.49
N ARG A 539 -10.42 12.67 35.60
CA ARG A 539 -10.65 13.36 34.35
C ARG A 539 -11.08 14.80 34.55
N ASN A 540 -12.00 15.07 35.47
CA ASN A 540 -12.46 16.41 35.76
C ASN A 540 -11.32 17.28 36.32
N LEU A 541 -10.49 16.72 37.21
CA LEU A 541 -9.30 17.41 37.71
C LEU A 541 -8.34 17.78 36.59
N VAL A 542 -8.00 16.83 35.70
CA VAL A 542 -7.08 17.09 34.61
C VAL A 542 -7.66 18.05 33.57
N GLN A 543 -8.98 18.05 33.36
CA GLN A 543 -9.67 19.03 32.49
C GLN A 543 -9.65 20.43 33.02
N ALA A 544 -9.70 20.60 34.35
CA ALA A 544 -9.67 21.91 35.00
C ALA A 544 -8.27 22.56 35.00
N LEU A 545 -7.21 21.81 34.66
CA LEU A 545 -5.85 22.36 34.65
C LEU A 545 -5.67 23.34 33.50
N HIS A 546 -5.54 24.63 33.85
CA HIS A 546 -5.25 25.74 32.93
C HIS A 546 -4.14 26.57 33.53
N LEU A 547 -2.98 26.58 32.91
CA LEU A 547 -1.81 27.33 33.35
C LEU A 547 -1.34 28.26 32.23
N ASP A 548 -0.97 29.47 32.60
CA ASP A 548 -0.35 30.43 31.69
C ASP A 548 1.16 30.25 31.74
N ILE A 549 1.76 29.86 30.62
CA ILE A 549 3.16 29.44 30.55
C ILE A 549 3.86 30.19 29.42
N ASP A 550 4.85 31.01 29.77
CA ASP A 550 5.63 31.80 28.83
C ASP A 550 6.53 30.94 27.92
N ASN A 551 7.04 29.84 28.43
CA ASN A 551 7.89 28.94 27.65
C ASN A 551 7.04 28.05 26.72
N ALA A 552 7.07 28.35 25.42
CA ALA A 552 6.31 27.66 24.39
C ALA A 552 6.58 26.15 24.31
N SER A 553 7.82 25.71 24.60
CA SER A 553 8.17 24.25 24.56
C SER A 553 7.53 23.52 25.75
N ILE A 554 7.58 24.11 26.95
CA ILE A 554 6.97 23.52 28.15
C ILE A 554 5.45 23.55 28.04
N ALA A 555 4.87 24.66 27.56
CA ALA A 555 3.44 24.79 27.29
C ALA A 555 2.95 23.71 26.30
N PHE A 556 3.70 23.45 25.23
CA PHE A 556 3.38 22.40 24.26
C PHE A 556 3.47 20.99 24.87
N GLN A 557 4.49 20.71 25.67
CA GLN A 557 4.64 19.41 26.34
C GLN A 557 3.51 19.16 27.33
N LEU A 558 3.16 20.17 28.15
CA LEU A 558 2.05 20.09 29.11
C LEU A 558 0.72 19.86 28.40
N ASP A 559 0.39 20.69 27.39
CA ASP A 559 -0.86 20.59 26.61
C ASP A 559 -1.00 19.25 25.92
N THR A 560 0.10 18.72 25.35
CA THR A 560 0.10 17.42 24.69
C THR A 560 -0.14 16.29 25.69
N THR A 561 0.61 16.27 26.82
CA THR A 561 0.48 15.23 27.84
C THR A 561 -0.91 15.27 28.51
N GLN A 562 -1.42 16.46 28.80
CA GLN A 562 -2.76 16.68 29.35
C GLN A 562 -3.85 16.14 28.39
N LYS A 563 -3.77 16.49 27.11
CA LYS A 563 -4.72 16.00 26.09
C LYS A 563 -4.69 14.48 25.93
N ASP A 564 -3.50 13.91 25.92
CA ASP A 564 -3.36 12.44 25.82
C ASP A 564 -3.94 11.75 27.04
N LEU A 565 -3.72 12.29 28.25
CA LEU A 565 -4.31 11.77 29.49
C LEU A 565 -5.84 11.89 29.51
N ILE A 566 -6.38 13.05 29.16
CA ILE A 566 -7.85 13.26 29.07
C ILE A 566 -8.49 12.29 28.09
N LYS A 567 -7.86 12.11 26.93
CA LYS A 567 -8.32 11.16 25.91
C LYS A 567 -8.35 9.74 26.47
N GLN A 568 -7.25 9.31 27.11
CA GLN A 568 -7.13 7.97 27.68
C GLN A 568 -8.16 7.74 28.79
N LEU A 569 -8.28 8.66 29.73
CA LEU A 569 -9.26 8.60 30.81
C LEU A 569 -10.69 8.52 30.28
N ARG A 570 -11.03 9.31 29.26
CA ARG A 570 -12.35 9.30 28.65
C ARG A 570 -12.69 7.97 28.00
N VAL A 571 -11.78 7.43 27.16
CA VAL A 571 -11.97 6.15 26.49
C VAL A 571 -12.17 5.04 27.53
N HIS A 572 -11.32 5.04 28.54
CA HIS A 572 -11.34 4.00 29.56
C HIS A 572 -12.58 4.09 30.48
N SER A 573 -12.97 5.31 30.90
CA SER A 573 -14.22 5.49 31.66
C SER A 573 -15.43 4.98 30.90
N GLN A 574 -15.58 5.29 29.60
CA GLN A 574 -16.71 4.83 28.82
C GLN A 574 -16.75 3.31 28.65
N LEU A 575 -15.60 2.64 28.55
CA LEU A 575 -15.54 1.16 28.50
C LEU A 575 -15.96 0.55 29.84
N LEU A 576 -15.52 1.14 30.95
CA LEU A 576 -15.88 0.72 32.30
C LEU A 576 -17.36 0.98 32.60
N GLU A 577 -17.90 2.16 32.26
CA GLU A 577 -19.33 2.48 32.39
C GLU A 577 -20.21 1.45 31.66
N ASN A 578 -19.86 1.09 30.42
CA ASN A 578 -20.57 0.04 29.70
C ASN A 578 -20.49 -1.33 30.37
N ALA A 579 -19.33 -1.71 30.94
CA ALA A 579 -19.17 -2.97 31.64
C ALA A 579 -19.88 -2.97 33.01
N ALA A 580 -20.04 -1.81 33.66
CA ALA A 580 -20.81 -1.63 34.89
C ALA A 580 -22.33 -1.85 34.67
N GLU A 581 -22.85 -1.34 33.55
CA GLU A 581 -24.28 -1.44 33.20
C GLU A 581 -24.65 -2.83 32.69
N GLU A 582 -23.97 -3.34 31.67
CA GLU A 582 -24.34 -4.52 30.90
C GLU A 582 -23.58 -5.79 31.33
N GLY A 583 -22.48 -5.64 32.08
CA GLY A 583 -21.54 -6.73 32.33
C GLY A 583 -20.53 -6.85 31.18
N PHE A 584 -19.85 -8.01 31.12
CA PHE A 584 -18.83 -8.25 30.09
C PHE A 584 -19.28 -9.34 29.12
N ASP A 585 -19.50 -8.95 27.86
CA ASP A 585 -19.62 -9.84 26.71
C ASP A 585 -18.54 -9.51 25.67
N THR A 586 -17.83 -10.51 25.20
CA THR A 586 -16.67 -10.34 24.31
C THR A 586 -17.03 -9.59 23.01
N LYS A 587 -18.17 -9.97 22.38
CA LYS A 587 -18.60 -9.38 21.11
C LYS A 587 -19.07 -7.94 21.29
N ALA A 588 -19.89 -7.70 22.30
CA ALA A 588 -20.39 -6.37 22.65
C ALA A 588 -19.24 -5.44 23.04
N TYR A 589 -18.30 -5.91 23.87
CA TYR A 589 -17.12 -5.15 24.28
C TYR A 589 -16.26 -4.72 23.08
N LEU A 590 -15.97 -5.63 22.15
CA LEU A 590 -15.16 -5.31 20.96
C LEU A 590 -15.83 -4.25 20.08
N ARG A 591 -17.14 -4.35 19.84
CA ARG A 591 -17.90 -3.36 19.07
C ARG A 591 -17.87 -1.98 19.75
N LYS A 592 -18.12 -1.94 21.07
CA LYS A 592 -18.11 -0.69 21.84
C LYS A 592 -16.72 -0.07 21.91
N ARG A 593 -15.68 -0.88 22.18
CA ARG A 593 -14.27 -0.42 22.20
C ARG A 593 -13.89 0.22 20.88
N ALA A 594 -14.25 -0.42 19.78
CA ALA A 594 -14.02 0.08 18.44
C ALA A 594 -14.62 1.47 18.23
N ARG A 595 -15.90 1.63 18.56
CA ARG A 595 -16.64 2.89 18.41
C ARG A 595 -16.06 4.00 19.28
N ILE A 596 -15.82 3.72 20.57
CA ILE A 596 -15.30 4.70 21.54
C ILE A 596 -13.92 5.21 21.13
N LEU A 597 -13.02 4.32 20.68
CA LEU A 597 -11.66 4.71 20.23
C LEU A 597 -11.72 5.66 19.04
N LEU A 598 -12.60 5.41 18.08
CA LEU A 598 -12.73 6.23 16.89
C LEU A 598 -13.37 7.61 17.18
N GLU A 599 -14.42 7.64 18.03
CA GLU A 599 -15.04 8.89 18.50
C GLU A 599 -14.06 9.76 19.29
N ALA A 600 -13.15 9.16 20.05
CA ALA A 600 -12.12 9.87 20.79
C ALA A 600 -11.07 10.53 19.88
N GLU A 601 -10.80 9.94 18.70
CA GLU A 601 -9.90 10.54 17.70
C GLU A 601 -10.55 11.72 16.96
N ASP A 602 -11.85 11.68 16.67
CA ASP A 602 -12.54 12.73 15.94
C ASP A 602 -12.82 13.99 16.77
N LYS A 603 -13.15 13.83 18.05
CA LYS A 603 -13.31 14.98 18.95
C LYS A 603 -11.99 15.76 19.18
N GLN A 604 -10.83 15.15 18.88
CA GLN A 604 -9.56 15.91 18.79
C GLN A 604 -9.45 16.70 17.49
N LYS A 605 -9.99 16.18 16.38
CA LYS A 605 -9.96 16.88 15.07
C LYS A 605 -10.95 18.05 15.03
N SER A 606 -12.15 17.89 15.56
CA SER A 606 -13.16 18.95 15.62
C SER A 606 -12.72 20.09 16.53
N LYS A 607 -12.14 19.82 17.71
CA LYS A 607 -11.55 20.84 18.59
C LYS A 607 -10.31 21.52 17.98
N ALA A 608 -9.55 20.84 17.12
CA ALA A 608 -8.43 21.43 16.38
C ALA A 608 -8.93 22.22 15.15
N GLY A 609 -10.03 21.78 14.54
CA GLY A 609 -10.77 22.48 13.47
C GLY A 609 -11.48 23.72 14.02
N ASP A 610 -12.21 23.58 15.12
CA ASP A 610 -12.88 24.70 15.81
C ASP A 610 -11.89 25.70 16.42
N LYS A 611 -10.71 25.28 16.91
CA LYS A 611 -9.63 26.21 17.28
C LYS A 611 -9.02 26.90 16.07
N LYS A 612 -8.94 26.25 14.92
CA LYS A 612 -8.53 26.88 13.66
C LYS A 612 -9.63 27.77 13.08
N SER A 613 -10.89 27.39 13.17
CA SER A 613 -12.03 28.24 12.77
C SER A 613 -12.28 29.37 13.79
N LYS A 614 -12.23 29.12 15.09
CA LYS A 614 -12.31 30.17 16.12
C LYS A 614 -11.07 31.06 16.17
N ALA A 615 -9.87 30.54 15.86
CA ALA A 615 -8.69 31.39 15.64
C ALA A 615 -8.75 32.12 14.29
N ALA A 616 -9.43 31.57 13.29
CA ALA A 616 -9.77 32.26 12.06
C ALA A 616 -10.92 33.25 12.27
N GLU A 617 -11.96 32.91 13.05
CA GLU A 617 -13.06 33.80 13.45
C GLU A 617 -12.64 34.83 14.50
N ALA A 618 -11.79 34.50 15.46
CA ALA A 618 -11.19 35.48 16.35
C ALA A 618 -10.19 36.39 15.61
N LYS A 619 -9.47 35.89 14.63
CA LYS A 619 -8.71 36.72 13.68
C LYS A 619 -9.63 37.49 12.72
N SER A 620 -10.78 36.97 12.34
CA SER A 620 -11.78 37.69 11.54
C SER A 620 -12.54 38.72 12.39
N ASN A 621 -12.92 38.39 13.63
CA ASN A 621 -13.60 39.33 14.53
C ASN A 621 -12.66 40.38 15.14
N ALA A 622 -11.37 40.10 15.37
CA ALA A 622 -10.35 41.08 15.64
C ALA A 622 -10.02 41.95 14.41
N LYS A 623 -10.15 41.39 13.20
CA LYS A 623 -10.03 42.14 11.94
C LYS A 623 -11.28 42.96 11.64
N VAL A 624 -12.50 42.51 11.99
CA VAL A 624 -13.75 43.28 11.78
C VAL A 624 -13.83 44.52 12.68
N LYS A 625 -13.08 44.61 13.77
CA LYS A 625 -12.94 45.85 14.57
C LYS A 625 -11.79 46.77 14.15
N GLN A 626 -10.97 46.38 13.20
CA GLN A 626 -9.92 47.22 12.58
C GLN A 626 -10.05 47.35 11.05
N HIS A 627 -11.11 46.80 10.44
CA HIS A 627 -11.37 46.87 9.02
C HIS A 627 -12.31 48.03 8.67
N THR A 628 -11.84 49.26 8.90
CA THR A 628 -12.20 50.40 8.07
C THR A 628 -10.88 51.05 7.66
N ALA A 629 -10.41 50.68 6.47
CA ALA A 629 -9.31 51.31 5.72
C ALA A 629 -7.98 50.52 5.63
N ALA A 630 -7.91 49.25 5.19
CA ALA A 630 -6.71 48.66 4.59
C ALA A 630 -6.89 47.18 4.18
N ASP A 631 -7.81 46.88 3.31
CA ASP A 631 -7.78 45.53 2.61
C ASP A 631 -8.19 45.71 1.13
N GLU A 632 -7.54 46.64 0.46
CA GLU A 632 -7.47 46.67 -1.00
C GLU A 632 -6.27 45.82 -1.42
N GLY A 633 -6.56 44.52 -1.79
CA GLY A 633 -5.84 43.81 -2.80
C GLY A 633 -4.47 43.23 -2.44
N LYS A 634 -4.40 42.01 -1.86
CA LYS A 634 -3.28 41.08 -2.12
C LYS A 634 -3.34 40.65 -3.56
N TYR A 635 -2.22 40.78 -4.28
CA TYR A 635 -2.10 40.27 -5.64
C TYR A 635 -2.29 38.74 -5.69
N THR A 636 -3.00 38.28 -6.73
CA THR A 636 -3.18 36.84 -6.97
C THR A 636 -1.97 36.29 -7.74
N ILE A 637 -1.74 34.98 -7.70
CA ILE A 637 -0.67 34.34 -8.49
C ILE A 637 -1.18 34.24 -9.93
N PRO A 638 -0.52 34.93 -10.91
CA PRO A 638 -0.91 34.86 -12.31
C PRO A 638 -0.66 33.48 -12.90
N SER A 639 -1.48 33.05 -13.87
CA SER A 639 -1.27 31.83 -14.67
C SER A 639 -0.28 32.04 -15.83
N GLU A 640 -0.08 33.27 -16.30
CA GLU A 640 0.76 33.62 -17.43
C GLU A 640 1.60 34.86 -17.10
N VAL A 641 2.75 35.00 -17.80
CA VAL A 641 3.63 36.16 -17.66
C VAL A 641 3.29 37.21 -18.73
N LYS A 642 2.91 38.41 -18.28
CA LYS A 642 2.56 39.53 -19.19
C LYS A 642 3.77 40.37 -19.63
N ASN A 643 4.77 40.51 -18.76
CA ASN A 643 6.00 41.28 -19.04
C ASN A 643 7.19 40.32 -19.06
N ALA A 644 7.39 39.66 -20.18
CA ALA A 644 8.39 38.59 -20.35
C ALA A 644 9.83 39.06 -20.10
N MET A 645 10.21 40.24 -20.63
CA MET A 645 11.54 40.79 -20.45
C MET A 645 11.85 41.12 -18.98
N LEU A 646 10.90 41.68 -18.25
CA LEU A 646 11.06 41.90 -16.81
C LEU A 646 11.21 40.59 -16.04
N TYR A 647 10.43 39.57 -16.43
CA TYR A 647 10.53 38.25 -15.82
C TYR A 647 11.94 37.65 -16.04
N TYR A 648 12.51 37.74 -17.24
CA TYR A 648 13.86 37.27 -17.53
C TYR A 648 14.95 38.03 -16.77
N ARG A 649 14.81 39.34 -16.64
CA ARG A 649 15.75 40.16 -15.83
C ARG A 649 15.71 39.74 -14.35
N LEU A 650 14.53 39.53 -13.79
CA LEU A 650 14.34 39.02 -12.42
C LEU A 650 14.86 37.59 -12.24
N GLN A 651 14.71 36.75 -13.27
CA GLN A 651 15.22 35.39 -13.24
C GLN A 651 16.75 35.34 -13.27
N SER A 652 17.39 36.16 -14.12
CA SER A 652 18.85 36.30 -14.17
C SER A 652 19.42 36.84 -12.87
N TRP A 653 18.82 37.90 -12.32
CA TRP A 653 19.16 38.42 -11.02
C TRP A 653 19.05 37.37 -9.91
N ARG A 654 17.98 36.60 -9.89
CA ARG A 654 17.80 35.50 -8.92
C ARG A 654 18.88 34.44 -8.99
N ARG A 655 19.29 34.05 -10.21
CA ARG A 655 20.38 33.10 -10.44
C ARG A 655 21.71 33.61 -9.92
N GLU A 656 22.03 34.88 -10.24
CA GLU A 656 23.23 35.52 -9.76
C GLU A 656 23.31 35.58 -8.23
N LYS A 657 22.23 35.97 -7.56
CA LYS A 657 22.14 35.98 -6.09
C LYS A 657 22.21 34.56 -5.49
N ALA A 658 21.61 33.57 -6.12
CA ALA A 658 21.69 32.19 -5.69
C ALA A 658 23.11 31.62 -5.78
N SER A 659 23.81 31.92 -6.88
CA SER A 659 25.22 31.56 -7.06
C SER A 659 26.12 32.22 -6.00
N ALA A 660 25.93 33.49 -5.71
CA ALA A 660 26.69 34.21 -4.71
C ALA A 660 26.57 33.63 -3.27
N ILE A 661 25.45 32.99 -2.94
CA ILE A 661 25.21 32.35 -1.64
C ILE A 661 25.34 30.83 -1.68
N ALA A 662 25.78 30.25 -2.81
CA ALA A 662 25.90 28.80 -3.05
C ALA A 662 24.62 28.00 -2.65
N LYS A 663 23.43 28.52 -2.99
CA LYS A 663 22.12 27.90 -2.69
C LYS A 663 21.24 27.82 -3.93
N PRO A 664 20.27 26.87 -3.96
CA PRO A 664 19.32 26.78 -5.08
C PRO A 664 18.50 28.08 -5.26
N ALA A 665 18.22 28.46 -6.51
CA ALA A 665 17.57 29.73 -6.88
C ALA A 665 16.22 29.97 -6.20
N TYR A 666 15.44 28.93 -5.95
CA TYR A 666 14.15 29.04 -5.25
C TYR A 666 14.27 29.49 -3.78
N THR A 667 15.45 29.38 -3.16
CA THR A 667 15.71 29.87 -1.78
C THR A 667 15.87 31.37 -1.71
N VAL A 668 16.21 32.01 -2.84
CA VAL A 668 16.26 33.47 -2.97
C VAL A 668 14.85 34.01 -3.16
N LEU A 669 14.12 33.52 -4.17
CA LEU A 669 12.76 33.91 -4.46
C LEU A 669 12.01 32.81 -5.22
N SER A 670 10.73 32.57 -4.87
CA SER A 670 9.93 31.55 -5.54
C SER A 670 9.56 31.97 -6.97
N THR A 671 9.43 31.00 -7.89
CA THR A 671 9.00 31.28 -9.28
C THR A 671 7.63 31.95 -9.30
N LYS A 672 6.72 31.60 -8.38
CA LYS A 672 5.37 32.21 -8.24
C LYS A 672 5.49 33.69 -7.85
N SER A 673 6.42 34.06 -6.98
CA SER A 673 6.66 35.46 -6.59
C SER A 673 7.28 36.23 -7.76
N LEU A 674 8.21 35.63 -8.51
CA LEU A 674 8.78 36.26 -9.72
C LEU A 674 7.72 36.57 -10.77
N MET A 675 6.84 35.61 -11.07
CA MET A 675 5.72 35.81 -12.01
C MET A 675 4.80 36.95 -11.55
N ALA A 676 4.46 36.99 -10.27
CA ALA A 676 3.61 38.02 -9.72
C ALA A 676 4.31 39.40 -9.77
N ILE A 677 5.60 39.49 -9.44
CA ILE A 677 6.37 40.74 -9.54
C ILE A 677 6.42 41.24 -11.00
N ALA A 678 6.69 40.33 -11.94
CA ALA A 678 6.75 40.72 -13.36
C ALA A 678 5.38 41.21 -13.89
N ASN A 679 4.27 40.63 -13.43
CA ASN A 679 2.95 40.99 -13.91
C ASN A 679 2.36 42.25 -13.26
N TYR A 680 2.57 42.42 -11.97
CA TYR A 680 2.02 43.54 -11.20
C TYR A 680 2.93 44.77 -11.10
N MET A 681 4.23 44.60 -11.41
CA MET A 681 5.26 45.64 -11.40
C MET A 681 5.16 46.54 -10.17
N PRO A 682 5.31 46.03 -8.96
CA PRO A 682 5.18 46.84 -7.74
C PRO A 682 6.26 47.93 -7.68
N MET A 683 5.86 49.20 -7.48
CA MET A 683 6.77 50.34 -7.48
C MET A 683 7.12 50.81 -6.07
N THR A 684 6.41 50.33 -5.07
CA THR A 684 6.62 50.73 -3.66
C THR A 684 6.88 49.52 -2.79
N GLU A 685 7.48 49.75 -1.60
CA GLU A 685 7.65 48.72 -0.59
C GLU A 685 6.32 48.09 -0.19
N ALA A 686 5.27 48.92 -0.05
CA ALA A 686 3.94 48.45 0.32
C ALA A 686 3.37 47.48 -0.76
N ASP A 687 3.54 47.82 -2.03
CA ASP A 687 3.06 46.99 -3.13
C ASP A 687 3.87 45.72 -3.26
N LEU A 688 5.19 45.74 -3.12
CA LEU A 688 6.06 44.58 -3.19
C LEU A 688 5.74 43.59 -2.06
N LYS A 689 5.36 44.06 -0.89
CA LYS A 689 4.91 43.20 0.25
C LYS A 689 3.53 42.56 0.04
N ARG A 690 2.74 43.05 -0.92
CA ARG A 690 1.46 42.44 -1.31
C ARG A 690 1.64 41.23 -2.24
N ILE A 691 2.83 41.06 -2.81
CA ILE A 691 3.15 39.91 -3.67
C ILE A 691 3.06 38.62 -2.88
N PRO A 692 2.39 37.58 -3.40
CA PRO A 692 2.30 36.28 -2.74
C PRO A 692 3.68 35.68 -2.45
N HIS A 693 3.87 35.18 -1.25
CA HIS A 693 5.13 34.60 -0.75
C HIS A 693 6.33 35.58 -0.68
N PHE A 694 6.09 36.90 -0.73
CA PHE A 694 7.10 37.94 -0.55
C PHE A 694 6.79 38.73 0.73
N GLY A 695 7.43 38.35 1.83
CA GLY A 695 7.20 38.95 3.16
C GLY A 695 8.29 39.96 3.57
N GLN A 696 8.18 40.48 4.81
CA GLN A 696 9.11 41.47 5.39
C GLN A 696 10.57 41.05 5.30
N LYS A 697 10.90 39.80 5.64
CA LYS A 697 12.28 39.26 5.57
C LYS A 697 12.83 39.20 4.16
N SER A 698 11.98 38.97 3.14
CA SER A 698 12.39 38.97 1.73
C SER A 698 12.62 40.41 1.26
N PHE A 699 11.81 41.37 1.73
CA PHE A 699 12.00 42.75 1.40
C PHE A 699 13.32 43.30 1.98
N GLU A 700 13.62 43.03 3.24
CA GLU A 700 14.84 43.47 3.90
C GLU A 700 16.11 43.00 3.18
N LYS A 701 16.05 41.81 2.57
CA LYS A 701 17.21 41.21 1.83
C LYS A 701 17.31 41.63 0.37
N TYR A 702 16.18 41.75 -0.32
CA TYR A 702 16.14 41.82 -1.77
C TYR A 702 15.23 42.91 -2.32
N GLY A 703 14.41 43.55 -1.46
CA GLY A 703 13.35 44.48 -1.88
C GLY A 703 13.83 45.66 -2.69
N LEU A 704 14.89 46.34 -2.23
CA LEU A 704 15.46 47.53 -2.92
C LEU A 704 16.02 47.19 -4.31
N GLU A 705 16.72 46.08 -4.44
CA GLU A 705 17.27 45.64 -5.75
C GLU A 705 16.16 45.28 -6.74
N ILE A 706 15.09 44.65 -6.26
CA ILE A 706 13.94 44.29 -7.09
C ILE A 706 13.21 45.55 -7.57
N LEU A 707 13.01 46.54 -6.70
CA LEU A 707 12.38 47.82 -7.06
C LEU A 707 13.25 48.58 -8.10
N GLN A 708 14.57 48.54 -7.96
CA GLN A 708 15.48 49.15 -8.95
C GLN A 708 15.38 48.47 -10.32
N LEU A 709 15.34 47.13 -10.35
CA LEU A 709 15.16 46.37 -11.61
C LEU A 709 13.82 46.70 -12.29
N ILE A 710 12.73 46.84 -11.51
CA ILE A 710 11.43 47.22 -12.07
C ILE A 710 11.46 48.66 -12.61
N ALA A 711 12.06 49.59 -11.87
CA ALA A 711 12.17 50.99 -12.29
C ALA A 711 12.99 51.12 -13.60
N GLN A 712 14.12 50.42 -13.69
CA GLN A 712 14.95 50.43 -14.87
C GLN A 712 14.27 49.78 -16.10
N TYR A 713 13.51 48.66 -15.87
CA TYR A 713 12.71 48.05 -16.93
C TYR A 713 11.66 49.03 -17.48
N LYS A 714 10.98 49.75 -16.58
CA LYS A 714 9.97 50.75 -16.97
C LYS A 714 10.56 51.90 -17.76
N GLU A 715 11.70 52.43 -17.33
CA GLU A 715 12.44 53.48 -18.05
C GLU A 715 12.90 52.98 -19.45
N ASP A 716 13.44 51.77 -19.54
CA ASP A 716 13.86 51.18 -20.79
C ASP A 716 12.67 50.96 -21.77
N LYS A 717 11.49 50.65 -21.24
CA LYS A 717 10.25 50.53 -22.01
C LYS A 717 9.72 51.89 -22.50
N GLU A 718 9.72 52.92 -21.62
CA GLU A 718 9.28 54.28 -21.95
C GLU A 718 10.25 55.00 -22.92
N THR A 719 11.52 54.67 -22.87
CA THR A 719 12.56 55.23 -23.77
C THR A 719 12.73 54.46 -25.08
N GLY A 720 11.92 53.45 -25.34
CA GLY A 720 11.91 52.63 -26.56
C GLY A 720 13.14 51.72 -26.71
N LYS A 721 13.90 51.48 -25.63
CA LYS A 721 14.99 50.52 -25.61
C LYS A 721 14.49 49.07 -25.62
N ILE A 722 13.24 48.88 -25.25
CA ILE A 722 12.50 47.59 -25.33
C ILE A 722 11.29 47.84 -26.21
N SER A 723 11.26 47.22 -27.39
CA SER A 723 10.12 47.35 -28.29
C SER A 723 9.03 46.34 -27.95
N GLN A 724 7.76 46.64 -28.30
CA GLN A 724 6.66 45.70 -28.13
C GLN A 724 6.89 44.40 -28.91
N ALA A 725 7.57 44.49 -30.08
CA ALA A 725 7.93 43.33 -30.89
C ALA A 725 8.97 42.42 -30.20
N GLU A 726 9.89 42.98 -29.40
CA GLU A 726 10.84 42.19 -28.61
C GLU A 726 10.20 41.56 -27.41
N GLU A 727 9.18 42.18 -26.80
CA GLU A 727 8.37 41.60 -25.73
C GLU A 727 7.49 40.46 -26.23
N ASP A 728 6.90 40.60 -27.41
CA ASP A 728 6.02 39.63 -28.06
C ASP A 728 6.82 38.48 -28.76
N ALA A 729 8.06 38.75 -29.19
CA ALA A 729 8.93 37.76 -29.84
C ALA A 729 9.63 36.79 -28.88
N GLN A 730 9.64 37.06 -27.58
CA GLN A 730 10.11 36.10 -26.59
C GLN A 730 9.08 34.96 -26.46
N PRO A 731 9.53 33.71 -26.46
CA PRO A 731 8.59 32.59 -26.27
C PRO A 731 7.83 32.82 -24.98
N HIS A 732 6.49 32.83 -25.08
CA HIS A 732 5.64 32.82 -23.92
C HIS A 732 6.16 31.73 -22.95
N VAL A 733 6.34 32.05 -21.68
CA VAL A 733 6.69 31.10 -20.63
C VAL A 733 5.48 30.21 -20.40
N GLN A 734 5.19 29.37 -21.39
CA GLN A 734 4.40 28.17 -21.18
C GLN A 734 5.31 27.21 -20.39
N ASN A 735 4.77 26.63 -19.32
CA ASN A 735 5.42 25.51 -18.66
C ASN A 735 5.97 24.57 -19.74
N ALA A 736 7.27 24.26 -19.73
CA ALA A 736 7.96 23.47 -20.73
C ALA A 736 7.44 22.01 -20.87
N SER A 737 6.36 21.67 -20.20
CA SER A 737 5.65 20.39 -20.30
C SER A 737 4.25 20.61 -20.88
N LEU A 738 3.91 19.83 -21.89
CA LEU A 738 2.54 19.68 -22.37
C LEU A 738 1.65 19.10 -21.24
N PRO A 739 0.34 19.40 -21.20
CA PRO A 739 -0.57 18.77 -20.25
C PRO A 739 -0.51 17.23 -20.43
N ASN A 740 -0.07 16.51 -19.40
CA ASN A 740 0.17 15.04 -19.35
C ASN A 740 1.54 14.53 -19.83
N GLU A 741 2.52 15.36 -20.14
CA GLU A 741 3.87 14.91 -20.46
C GLU A 741 4.70 14.70 -19.19
N SER A 742 5.39 13.55 -19.06
CA SER A 742 6.25 13.30 -17.90
C SER A 742 7.48 14.22 -17.94
N THR A 743 8.10 14.45 -16.78
CA THR A 743 9.32 15.27 -16.71
C THR A 743 10.47 14.71 -17.53
N TYR A 744 10.52 13.38 -17.73
CA TYR A 744 11.51 12.69 -18.57
C TYR A 744 11.23 12.91 -20.06
N ASP A 745 9.96 12.74 -20.46
CA ASP A 745 9.54 12.90 -21.86
C ASP A 745 9.73 14.34 -22.34
N THR A 746 9.48 15.31 -21.50
CA THR A 746 9.78 16.72 -21.77
C THR A 746 11.28 16.93 -22.04
N THR A 747 12.18 16.29 -21.26
CA THR A 747 13.63 16.35 -21.52
C THR A 747 13.98 15.71 -22.85
N LEU A 748 13.44 14.53 -23.13
CA LEU A 748 13.71 13.80 -24.37
C LEU A 748 13.23 14.58 -25.60
N ARG A 749 12.05 15.19 -25.53
CA ARG A 749 11.50 16.01 -26.61
C ARG A 749 12.41 17.21 -26.91
N LEU A 750 12.81 17.96 -25.90
CA LEU A 750 13.70 19.11 -26.06
C LEU A 750 15.08 18.69 -26.59
N PHE A 751 15.56 17.51 -26.20
CA PHE A 751 16.80 16.96 -26.72
C PHE A 751 16.67 16.56 -28.20
N ARG A 752 15.54 15.94 -28.59
CA ARG A 752 15.23 15.62 -30.00
C ARG A 752 14.99 16.86 -30.88
N GLU A 753 14.61 17.99 -30.28
CA GLU A 753 14.52 19.30 -30.94
C GLU A 753 15.91 19.92 -31.15
N GLY A 754 17.01 19.22 -30.81
CA GLY A 754 18.38 19.63 -31.06
C GLY A 754 19.01 20.50 -29.95
N LYS A 755 18.36 20.63 -28.78
CA LYS A 755 18.91 21.39 -27.65
C LYS A 755 19.93 20.56 -26.87
N THR A 756 21.03 21.20 -26.50
CA THR A 756 22.05 20.59 -25.65
C THR A 756 21.55 20.39 -24.22
N PRO A 757 22.14 19.47 -23.44
CA PRO A 757 21.79 19.29 -22.04
C PRO A 757 21.87 20.58 -21.20
N ALA A 758 22.77 21.47 -21.50
CA ALA A 758 22.91 22.77 -20.85
C ALA A 758 21.73 23.70 -21.19
N GLU A 759 21.37 23.82 -22.47
CA GLU A 759 20.21 24.60 -22.91
C GLU A 759 18.88 24.06 -22.38
N ILE A 760 18.74 22.74 -22.31
CA ILE A 760 17.56 22.09 -21.70
C ILE A 760 17.48 22.40 -20.21
N ALA A 761 18.63 22.42 -19.54
CA ALA A 761 18.70 22.79 -18.12
C ALA A 761 18.23 24.24 -17.90
N GLU A 762 18.62 25.14 -18.78
CA GLU A 762 18.17 26.53 -18.79
C GLU A 762 16.67 26.68 -19.07
N VAL A 763 16.18 26.05 -20.13
CA VAL A 763 14.74 26.10 -20.52
C VAL A 763 13.83 25.55 -19.43
N ARG A 764 14.29 24.54 -18.71
CA ARG A 764 13.48 23.84 -17.69
C ARG A 764 13.70 24.32 -16.25
N ASP A 765 14.61 25.27 -16.04
CA ASP A 765 15.04 25.73 -14.68
C ASP A 765 15.50 24.56 -13.78
N LEU A 766 16.25 23.63 -14.37
CA LEU A 766 16.82 22.45 -13.69
C LEU A 766 18.35 22.50 -13.76
N THR A 767 19.01 21.71 -12.91
CA THR A 767 20.47 21.59 -13.02
C THR A 767 20.84 20.69 -14.22
N GLN A 768 21.98 20.95 -14.84
CA GLN A 768 22.50 20.11 -15.94
C GLN A 768 22.65 18.64 -15.49
N GLY A 769 23.07 18.41 -14.25
CA GLY A 769 23.12 17.07 -13.66
C GLY A 769 21.75 16.38 -13.63
N THR A 770 20.67 17.11 -13.36
CA THR A 770 19.29 16.56 -13.41
C THR A 770 18.90 16.20 -14.84
N ILE A 771 19.22 17.05 -15.82
CA ILE A 771 18.95 16.76 -17.24
C ILE A 771 19.75 15.55 -17.72
N MET A 772 21.02 15.45 -17.33
CA MET A 772 21.86 14.29 -17.62
C MET A 772 21.30 13.01 -17.00
N SER A 773 20.76 13.09 -15.77
CA SER A 773 20.06 11.98 -15.13
C SER A 773 18.81 11.56 -15.91
N HIS A 774 18.04 12.50 -16.44
CA HIS A 774 16.90 12.18 -17.29
C HIS A 774 17.31 11.50 -18.59
N LEU A 775 18.37 12.02 -19.25
CA LEU A 775 18.86 11.48 -20.52
C LEU A 775 19.53 10.11 -20.36
N SER A 776 20.20 9.86 -19.23
CA SER A 776 20.86 8.57 -18.96
C SER A 776 19.90 7.39 -19.07
N ARG A 777 18.65 7.55 -18.65
CA ARG A 777 17.61 6.52 -18.76
C ARG A 777 17.30 6.19 -20.22
N PHE A 778 17.33 7.18 -21.10
CA PHE A 778 17.07 6.98 -22.54
C PHE A 778 18.29 6.44 -23.27
N VAL A 779 19.49 6.75 -22.80
CA VAL A 779 20.73 6.13 -23.31
C VAL A 779 20.79 4.64 -22.92
N GLU A 780 20.42 4.30 -21.69
CA GLU A 780 20.35 2.94 -21.18
C GLU A 780 19.35 2.07 -21.97
N ASN A 781 18.20 2.64 -22.35
CA ASN A 781 17.18 1.97 -23.15
C ASN A 781 17.48 1.95 -24.67
N GLY A 782 18.52 2.66 -25.13
CA GLY A 782 18.87 2.78 -26.54
C GLY A 782 18.07 3.84 -27.33
N ASP A 783 17.22 4.64 -26.65
CA ASP A 783 16.40 5.70 -27.27
C ASP A 783 17.21 6.95 -27.66
N VAL A 784 18.39 7.14 -27.05
CA VAL A 784 19.33 8.23 -27.28
C VAL A 784 20.74 7.65 -27.44
N PRO A 785 21.48 7.98 -28.52
CA PRO A 785 22.85 7.53 -28.67
C PRO A 785 23.77 8.05 -27.55
N PHE A 786 24.64 7.19 -27.04
CA PHE A 786 25.62 7.55 -26.00
C PHE A 786 26.46 8.76 -26.37
N GLU A 787 26.95 8.80 -27.64
CA GLU A 787 27.81 9.82 -28.19
C GLU A 787 27.12 11.21 -28.28
N ALA A 788 25.79 11.23 -28.23
CA ALA A 788 25.02 12.47 -28.21
C ALA A 788 24.94 13.11 -26.82
N VAL A 789 25.24 12.34 -25.76
CA VAL A 789 25.10 12.78 -24.37
C VAL A 789 26.47 12.94 -23.69
N VAL A 790 27.43 12.08 -24.00
CA VAL A 790 28.79 12.10 -23.44
C VAL A 790 29.79 12.53 -24.52
N PRO A 791 30.50 13.65 -24.34
CA PRO A 791 31.54 14.08 -25.30
C PRO A 791 32.67 13.03 -25.40
N GLU A 792 33.13 12.77 -26.61
CA GLU A 792 34.19 11.79 -26.88
C GLU A 792 35.47 12.06 -26.06
N ALA A 793 35.86 13.32 -25.94
CA ALA A 793 37.02 13.72 -25.13
C ALA A 793 36.85 13.34 -23.64
N HIS A 794 35.65 13.43 -23.08
CA HIS A 794 35.36 13.01 -21.69
C HIS A 794 35.38 11.50 -21.58
N PHE A 795 34.78 10.80 -22.55
CA PHE A 795 34.76 9.34 -22.58
C PHE A 795 36.19 8.75 -22.64
N GLU A 796 37.08 9.27 -23.50
CA GLU A 796 38.44 8.77 -23.60
C GLU A 796 39.26 9.05 -22.32
N ARG A 797 39.05 10.19 -21.64
CA ARG A 797 39.66 10.46 -20.32
C ARG A 797 39.20 9.47 -19.25
N ILE A 798 37.89 9.20 -19.20
CA ILE A 798 37.28 8.25 -18.26
C ILE A 798 37.78 6.84 -18.55
N LYS A 799 37.79 6.41 -19.80
CA LYS A 799 38.28 5.12 -20.26
C LYS A 799 39.72 4.88 -19.85
N LYS A 800 40.61 5.83 -20.18
CA LYS A 800 42.04 5.76 -19.80
C LYS A 800 42.24 5.67 -18.28
N TYR A 801 41.41 6.35 -17.52
CA TYR A 801 41.43 6.24 -16.04
C TYR A 801 41.12 4.82 -15.58
N PHE A 802 40.07 4.18 -16.09
CA PHE A 802 39.71 2.83 -15.69
C PHE A 802 40.53 1.71 -16.32
N GLU A 803 41.30 2.00 -17.36
CA GLU A 803 42.37 1.13 -17.86
C GLU A 803 43.55 1.05 -16.87
N GLN A 804 43.84 2.15 -16.16
CA GLN A 804 44.88 2.24 -15.16
C GLN A 804 44.40 1.83 -13.75
N HIS A 805 43.14 2.04 -13.44
CA HIS A 805 42.49 1.77 -12.14
C HIS A 805 41.25 0.91 -12.38
N PRO A 806 41.38 -0.42 -12.42
CA PRO A 806 40.24 -1.30 -12.71
C PRO A 806 39.04 -1.06 -11.80
N TYR A 807 37.84 -0.95 -12.39
CA TYR A 807 36.58 -0.71 -11.65
C TYR A 807 36.22 -1.92 -10.77
N HIS A 808 35.91 -1.67 -9.51
CA HIS A 808 35.34 -2.65 -8.55
C HIS A 808 34.25 -1.96 -7.69
N SER A 809 33.44 -2.75 -7.00
CA SER A 809 32.23 -2.26 -6.30
C SER A 809 32.48 -1.22 -5.19
N GLU A 810 33.70 -1.08 -4.72
CA GLU A 810 34.08 -0.13 -3.66
C GLU A 810 34.58 1.22 -4.22
N VAL A 811 34.75 1.35 -5.55
CA VAL A 811 35.17 2.61 -6.18
C VAL A 811 34.06 3.64 -6.06
N ARG A 812 34.33 4.73 -5.35
CA ARG A 812 33.40 5.85 -5.22
C ARG A 812 33.56 6.81 -6.39
N ILE A 813 32.48 6.99 -7.17
CA ILE A 813 32.46 7.87 -8.36
C ILE A 813 32.88 9.32 -8.02
N VAL A 814 32.67 9.74 -6.76
CA VAL A 814 33.12 11.07 -6.28
C VAL A 814 34.63 11.19 -6.34
N ASP A 815 35.39 10.15 -5.92
CA ASP A 815 36.84 10.18 -5.93
C ASP A 815 37.38 10.17 -7.38
N VAL A 816 36.75 9.38 -8.26
CA VAL A 816 37.06 9.35 -9.70
C VAL A 816 36.87 10.73 -10.32
N ARG A 817 35.75 11.41 -10.02
CA ARG A 817 35.51 12.77 -10.55
C ARG A 817 36.55 13.78 -10.04
N ASN A 818 36.95 13.70 -8.77
CA ASN A 818 37.94 14.60 -8.20
C ASN A 818 39.30 14.44 -8.84
N GLU A 819 39.65 13.25 -9.32
CA GLU A 819 40.90 12.98 -10.03
C GLU A 819 40.82 13.35 -11.53
N LEU A 820 39.66 13.16 -12.18
CA LEU A 820 39.43 13.46 -13.57
C LEU A 820 39.17 14.96 -13.85
N GLY A 821 38.72 15.75 -12.87
CA GLY A 821 38.42 17.17 -12.94
C GLY A 821 36.91 17.48 -12.84
N GLU A 822 36.58 18.71 -12.42
CA GLU A 822 35.23 19.17 -12.20
C GLU A 822 34.39 19.38 -13.50
N ASP A 823 35.03 19.41 -14.65
CA ASP A 823 34.40 19.51 -15.97
C ASP A 823 33.65 18.25 -16.36
N ILE A 824 33.97 17.08 -15.76
CA ILE A 824 33.30 15.81 -16.01
C ILE A 824 32.16 15.62 -14.99
N LEU A 825 30.96 15.34 -15.49
CA LEU A 825 29.80 15.13 -14.66
C LEU A 825 29.71 13.68 -14.14
N TYR A 826 29.14 13.49 -12.98
CA TYR A 826 28.89 12.14 -12.39
C TYR A 826 28.12 11.21 -13.35
N ALA A 827 27.16 11.77 -14.09
CA ALA A 827 26.37 11.02 -15.06
C ALA A 827 27.22 10.55 -16.24
N GLU A 828 28.20 11.35 -16.69
CA GLU A 828 29.12 10.99 -17.78
C GLU A 828 30.03 9.83 -17.37
N ILE A 829 30.55 9.83 -16.15
CA ILE A 829 31.35 8.71 -15.63
C ILE A 829 30.52 7.41 -15.61
N ARG A 830 29.30 7.47 -15.10
CA ARG A 830 28.42 6.29 -15.02
C ARG A 830 27.98 5.78 -16.40
N LEU A 831 27.63 6.67 -17.31
CA LEU A 831 27.31 6.30 -18.68
C LEU A 831 28.52 5.68 -19.40
N SER A 832 29.72 6.17 -19.14
CA SER A 832 30.96 5.59 -19.68
C SER A 832 31.23 4.21 -19.10
N LEU A 833 31.05 3.99 -17.81
CA LEU A 833 31.13 2.66 -17.19
C LEU A 833 30.10 1.68 -17.78
N PHE A 834 28.88 2.13 -18.06
CA PHE A 834 27.85 1.35 -18.72
C PHE A 834 28.25 0.99 -20.15
N LYS A 835 28.75 1.98 -20.94
CA LYS A 835 29.23 1.76 -22.31
C LYS A 835 30.40 0.78 -22.38
N MET A 836 31.27 0.78 -21.35
CA MET A 836 32.41 -0.14 -21.24
C MET A 836 31.99 -1.53 -20.71
N GLY A 837 30.73 -1.74 -20.32
CA GLY A 837 30.22 -3.01 -19.77
C GLY A 837 30.67 -3.29 -18.33
N LEU A 838 31.20 -2.29 -17.63
CA LEU A 838 31.67 -2.42 -16.25
C LEU A 838 30.54 -2.31 -15.21
N ILE A 839 29.42 -1.75 -15.60
CA ILE A 839 28.16 -1.75 -14.82
C ILE A 839 26.98 -2.16 -15.71
N LYS A 840 25.96 -2.80 -15.12
CA LYS A 840 24.78 -3.29 -15.85
C LYS A 840 23.64 -2.26 -15.94
N GLU A 841 23.60 -1.30 -15.04
CA GLU A 841 22.56 -0.26 -14.95
C GLU A 841 23.18 1.07 -14.53
N VAL A 842 22.67 2.18 -15.10
CA VAL A 842 23.07 3.54 -14.71
C VAL A 842 22.20 4.02 -13.55
N LYS A 843 22.50 3.63 -12.32
CA LYS A 843 21.84 4.17 -11.11
C LYS A 843 22.46 5.53 -10.76
N LEU A 844 21.71 6.61 -10.98
CA LEU A 844 22.10 7.98 -10.62
C LEU A 844 21.60 8.41 -9.25
#